data_44074ffed25112b0f0871ba9b8668a98
#
_entry.id   44074ffed25112b0f0871ba9b8668a98
#
_cell.length_a   1.000
_cell.length_b   1.000
_cell.length_c   1.000
_cell.angle_alpha   90.00
_cell.angle_beta   90.00
_cell.angle_gamma   90.00
#
_symmetry.space_group_name_H-M   'P 1'
#
loop_
_entity.id
_entity.type
_entity.pdbx_description
1 polymer ?
#
loop_
_entity_poly.entity_id
_entity_poly.type
_entity_poly.pdbx_seq_one_letter_code
_entity_poly.pdbx_strand_id
1 'polypeptide(L)'
;MKYEEISTADAIKNITTFSPMMQHYLETKSKYLDCVLFYRLGDFYEMFFDDAINVSRELELTLTGKECGRENRAPMCGIPYHAGEIYASRLVQNGYKIAICEQVENPKNAKGIVKRDVIKIMTPGTITDGNLLDEKKNNYIMSIFKDGMYYGIAAFDISTGEAYATEIKSDNNFQKLINEISRFNPSELIVNDYMNDSINEINELKHRFEVFISVDKKIEKTEVEADRNFVPDFFNMKSSMTKLDDKFDDETIHNTFDIIDEQGNLIKNISDRYLAVNAIGILLKYVEETQKIKPENLNKIVLYEVVKYMALDINSRRNLELTERLKDKSKKGTLLWVLDKTETSMGGRLIRRWINDPLVNVDDINARLDALEEIKNDLLLSDRIVESLKSIYDIERLAGKISYGTVNARDLISLKNSIMQLPNLKETIKNVNSEFLKNIDSELDILSDIYELIEASIVEEPPLTVKEGGLIKKGYKPEIDELIEATTNGKQWLANVEIREKELTGIKNLKIGYNKIFGYYIEVSKSNVKDIPEDRYIRKQTLTTGERYITEELKKMENEILGAKEKIIALEYDEFVNIRNEIQSNAKRIQRTASAISKLDVIQGLANVANELNYCKPEIMDDDVIDIKNGRHPVVEKIIPYGDFVQNDSLLNSSENRLNIITGPNMAGKSTFMRQVALITIMAQIGSFVPAEYAHIGVVDKVFTRVGASDDLSSGESTFMVEMMEVANILKNATDRSLVILDEIGRGTSTYDGLSIAWAVAEYVSKLKSKTLFATHYHELVGLEGKIDGAKNYHITVKERGEDIIFLRKIVEGGTDESYGIHVAKLAGVPKEVTNRANEILFKLEKKNIMNGKAESKSEKAENAGQLSMYNYKLAEIASELDGVHLDSITPIEALNILQKMKDKMK
;
A
#
# COMPACT_ATOMS: atom_id res chain seq x y z
N MET A 1 20.44 9.36 -39.12
CA MET A 1 19.48 10.42 -39.50
C MET A 1 19.82 11.67 -38.70
N LYS A 2 19.77 12.85 -39.30
CA LYS A 2 19.91 14.11 -38.55
C LYS A 2 18.52 14.46 -37.97
N TYR A 3 18.47 14.62 -36.69
CA TYR A 3 17.29 15.11 -35.99
C TYR A 3 17.36 16.62 -35.78
N GLU A 4 16.19 17.27 -35.58
CA GLU A 4 16.12 18.66 -35.16
C GLU A 4 16.62 18.75 -33.72
N GLU A 5 17.77 19.41 -33.52
CA GLU A 5 18.35 19.64 -32.18
C GLU A 5 17.73 20.87 -31.54
N ILE A 6 16.42 20.81 -31.29
CA ILE A 6 15.64 21.88 -30.64
C ILE A 6 14.86 21.30 -29.48
N SER A 7 14.91 21.98 -28.34
CA SER A 7 14.10 21.60 -27.19
C SER A 7 12.60 21.81 -27.45
N THR A 8 11.74 21.09 -26.73
CA THR A 8 10.28 21.28 -26.79
C THR A 8 9.90 22.74 -26.53
N ALA A 9 10.57 23.41 -25.57
CA ALA A 9 10.31 24.81 -25.22
C ALA A 9 10.63 25.78 -26.37
N ASP A 10 11.75 25.54 -27.09
CA ASP A 10 12.12 26.38 -28.23
C ASP A 10 11.30 26.06 -29.48
N ALA A 11 10.84 24.81 -29.64
CA ALA A 11 9.89 24.44 -30.69
C ALA A 11 8.55 25.18 -30.52
N ILE A 12 8.04 25.29 -29.27
CA ILE A 12 6.84 26.03 -28.94
C ILE A 12 6.98 27.53 -29.25
N LYS A 13 8.12 28.15 -28.95
CA LYS A 13 8.38 29.55 -29.33
C LYS A 13 8.35 29.82 -30.84
N ASN A 14 8.70 28.79 -31.64
CA ASN A 14 8.79 28.88 -33.09
C ASN A 14 7.68 28.07 -33.82
N ILE A 15 6.53 27.93 -33.21
CA ILE A 15 5.45 27.00 -33.63
C ILE A 15 5.02 27.19 -35.11
N THR A 16 4.99 28.42 -35.58
CA THR A 16 4.57 28.77 -36.98
C THR A 16 5.48 28.24 -38.06
N THR A 17 6.67 27.81 -37.70
CA THR A 17 7.67 27.24 -38.65
C THR A 17 7.49 25.76 -38.94
N PHE A 18 6.58 25.12 -38.22
CA PHE A 18 6.33 23.68 -38.33
C PHE A 18 5.11 23.38 -39.23
N SER A 19 4.98 22.13 -39.63
CA SER A 19 3.82 21.63 -40.37
C SER A 19 2.52 21.75 -39.54
N PRO A 20 1.35 21.87 -40.17
CA PRO A 20 0.07 22.08 -39.42
C PRO A 20 -0.20 21.03 -38.33
N MET A 21 0.14 19.75 -38.60
CA MET A 21 -0.01 18.70 -37.59
C MET A 21 0.94 18.93 -36.40
N MET A 22 2.18 19.32 -36.65
CA MET A 22 3.17 19.58 -35.60
C MET A 22 2.84 20.87 -34.82
N GLN A 23 2.24 21.87 -35.49
CA GLN A 23 1.72 23.06 -34.82
C GLN A 23 0.66 22.67 -33.80
N HIS A 24 -0.32 21.85 -34.19
CA HIS A 24 -1.36 21.37 -33.28
C HIS A 24 -0.79 20.54 -32.12
N TYR A 25 0.25 19.70 -32.40
CA TYR A 25 0.95 18.98 -31.33
C TYR A 25 1.58 19.96 -30.33
N LEU A 26 2.33 20.95 -30.79
CA LEU A 26 3.02 21.93 -29.97
C LEU A 26 2.05 22.84 -29.21
N GLU A 27 0.92 23.23 -29.82
CA GLU A 27 -0.17 23.96 -29.14
C GLU A 27 -0.78 23.13 -28.01
N THR A 28 -0.99 21.84 -28.23
CA THR A 28 -1.47 20.93 -27.17
C THR A 28 -0.42 20.78 -26.09
N LYS A 29 0.83 20.51 -26.46
CA LYS A 29 1.95 20.35 -25.52
C LYS A 29 2.21 21.60 -24.68
N SER A 30 2.02 22.79 -25.22
CA SER A 30 2.22 24.05 -24.47
C SER A 30 1.28 24.19 -23.25
N LYS A 31 0.14 23.52 -23.26
CA LYS A 31 -0.80 23.47 -22.13
C LYS A 31 -0.44 22.42 -21.09
N TYR A 32 0.43 21.44 -21.42
CA TYR A 32 0.79 20.28 -20.60
C TYR A 32 2.31 20.06 -20.59
N LEU A 33 3.07 21.10 -20.27
CA LEU A 33 4.54 21.10 -20.30
C LEU A 33 5.17 20.09 -19.34
N ASP A 34 4.53 19.86 -18.21
CA ASP A 34 4.94 18.93 -17.16
C ASP A 34 4.54 17.47 -17.41
N CYS A 35 3.81 17.20 -18.51
CA CYS A 35 3.36 15.88 -18.90
C CYS A 35 4.07 15.39 -20.16
N VAL A 36 4.33 14.10 -20.26
CA VAL A 36 4.63 13.45 -21.55
C VAL A 36 3.34 13.35 -22.34
N LEU A 37 3.33 13.85 -23.58
CA LEU A 37 2.13 13.90 -24.41
C LEU A 37 2.04 12.65 -25.33
N PHE A 38 1.10 11.76 -25.02
CA PHE A 38 0.72 10.65 -25.90
C PHE A 38 -0.27 11.15 -26.95
N TYR A 39 0.23 11.52 -28.13
CA TYR A 39 -0.58 12.15 -29.16
C TYR A 39 -1.07 11.14 -30.20
N ARG A 40 -2.38 10.93 -30.31
CA ARG A 40 -3.00 9.95 -31.21
C ARG A 40 -2.84 10.30 -32.67
N LEU A 41 -2.14 9.43 -33.41
CA LEU A 41 -2.00 9.49 -34.86
C LEU A 41 -2.27 8.12 -35.49
N GLY A 42 -3.45 7.96 -36.09
CA GLY A 42 -3.92 6.68 -36.61
C GLY A 42 -3.97 5.60 -35.52
N ASP A 43 -3.23 4.51 -35.67
CA ASP A 43 -3.19 3.38 -34.74
C ASP A 43 -2.08 3.48 -33.70
N PHE A 44 -1.43 4.67 -33.57
CA PHE A 44 -0.34 4.88 -32.65
C PHE A 44 -0.56 6.11 -31.76
N TYR A 45 0.01 6.07 -30.54
CA TYR A 45 0.37 7.27 -29.82
C TYR A 45 1.82 7.62 -30.17
N GLU A 46 2.03 8.81 -30.74
CA GLU A 46 3.35 9.31 -31.10
C GLU A 46 3.75 10.44 -30.17
N MET A 47 5.01 10.42 -29.74
CA MET A 47 5.66 11.43 -28.93
C MET A 47 6.76 12.09 -29.73
N PHE A 48 7.01 13.39 -29.49
CA PHE A 48 7.98 14.17 -30.27
C PHE A 48 8.92 14.94 -29.33
N PHE A 49 10.06 15.41 -29.90
CA PHE A 49 11.09 16.20 -29.25
C PHE A 49 11.59 15.56 -27.94
N ASP A 50 11.67 16.34 -26.84
CA ASP A 50 12.16 15.86 -25.54
C ASP A 50 11.35 14.68 -25.00
N ASP A 51 10.03 14.69 -25.21
CA ASP A 51 9.17 13.55 -24.80
C ASP A 51 9.61 12.26 -25.51
N ALA A 52 9.89 12.32 -26.82
CA ALA A 52 10.34 11.16 -27.57
C ALA A 52 11.71 10.64 -27.10
N ILE A 53 12.63 11.55 -26.81
CA ILE A 53 13.98 11.21 -26.35
C ILE A 53 13.92 10.54 -24.97
N ASN A 54 13.17 11.12 -24.06
CA ASN A 54 13.02 10.60 -22.69
C ASN A 54 12.30 9.24 -22.68
N VAL A 55 11.14 9.15 -23.35
CA VAL A 55 10.32 7.92 -23.39
C VAL A 55 11.07 6.79 -24.11
N SER A 56 11.79 7.09 -25.20
CA SER A 56 12.58 6.06 -25.91
C SER A 56 13.65 5.44 -25.02
N ARG A 57 14.26 6.22 -24.13
CA ARG A 57 15.26 5.76 -23.17
C ARG A 57 14.62 4.94 -22.03
N GLU A 58 13.54 5.46 -21.44
CA GLU A 58 12.87 4.82 -20.30
C GLU A 58 12.19 3.49 -20.65
N LEU A 59 11.63 3.40 -21.86
CA LEU A 59 10.87 2.22 -22.31
C LEU A 59 11.64 1.36 -23.32
N GLU A 60 12.90 1.69 -23.58
CA GLU A 60 13.77 0.99 -24.58
C GLU A 60 13.11 0.94 -25.97
N LEU A 61 12.42 2.03 -26.36
CA LEU A 61 11.77 2.13 -27.67
C LEU A 61 12.72 2.68 -28.72
N THR A 62 12.49 2.29 -29.98
CA THR A 62 13.25 2.82 -31.09
C THR A 62 12.96 4.31 -31.32
N LEU A 63 13.98 5.16 -31.21
CA LEU A 63 13.90 6.56 -31.58
C LEU A 63 13.99 6.69 -33.10
N THR A 64 13.00 7.32 -33.74
CA THR A 64 12.90 7.57 -35.16
C THR A 64 12.71 9.07 -35.41
N GLY A 65 12.50 9.49 -36.65
CA GLY A 65 12.26 10.89 -37.03
C GLY A 65 11.04 11.04 -37.92
N LYS A 66 10.22 12.05 -37.64
CA LYS A 66 9.04 12.43 -38.43
C LYS A 66 9.27 13.76 -39.15
N GLU A 67 8.79 13.87 -40.36
CA GLU A 67 8.80 15.15 -41.09
C GLU A 67 7.96 16.19 -40.37
N CYS A 68 8.54 17.34 -40.10
CA CYS A 68 7.92 18.39 -39.29
C CYS A 68 7.73 19.72 -40.02
N GLY A 69 8.01 19.76 -41.33
CA GLY A 69 7.97 20.98 -42.14
C GLY A 69 9.26 21.79 -42.11
N ARG A 70 10.35 21.27 -41.52
CA ARG A 70 11.71 21.81 -41.52
C ARG A 70 12.67 20.89 -42.22
N GLU A 71 13.91 21.35 -42.43
CA GLU A 71 14.96 20.58 -43.12
C GLU A 71 15.31 19.29 -42.38
N ASN A 72 15.38 19.32 -41.05
CA ASN A 72 15.60 18.14 -40.22
C ASN A 72 14.28 17.56 -39.73
N ARG A 73 14.30 16.25 -39.36
CA ARG A 73 13.13 15.56 -38.83
C ARG A 73 13.01 15.78 -37.33
N ALA A 74 11.77 15.91 -36.79
CA ALA A 74 11.55 15.90 -35.37
C ALA A 74 11.84 14.52 -34.77
N PRO A 75 12.60 14.40 -33.66
CA PRO A 75 12.73 13.14 -32.94
C PRO A 75 11.33 12.60 -32.58
N MET A 76 11.10 11.31 -32.82
CA MET A 76 9.82 10.67 -32.62
C MET A 76 10.00 9.24 -32.11
N CYS A 77 9.20 8.83 -31.13
CA CYS A 77 8.91 7.44 -30.82
C CYS A 77 7.40 7.23 -30.77
N GLY A 78 6.96 5.98 -30.93
CA GLY A 78 5.51 5.68 -30.98
C GLY A 78 5.21 4.30 -30.41
N ILE A 79 4.03 4.17 -29.85
CA ILE A 79 3.48 2.93 -29.29
C ILE A 79 2.10 2.65 -29.89
N PRO A 80 1.72 1.36 -30.10
CA PRO A 80 0.37 1.03 -30.53
C PRO A 80 -0.67 1.53 -29.52
N TYR A 81 -1.75 2.14 -29.99
CA TYR A 81 -2.72 2.76 -29.09
C TYR A 81 -3.38 1.77 -28.12
N HIS A 82 -3.61 0.53 -28.55
CA HIS A 82 -4.18 -0.51 -27.71
C HIS A 82 -3.28 -0.95 -26.55
N ALA A 83 -1.96 -0.66 -26.63
CA ALA A 83 -0.99 -0.90 -25.57
C ALA A 83 -0.68 0.38 -24.77
N GLY A 84 -1.30 1.51 -25.12
CA GLY A 84 -1.00 2.83 -24.56
C GLY A 84 -1.05 2.88 -23.03
N GLU A 85 -2.07 2.29 -22.42
CA GLU A 85 -2.22 2.28 -20.95
C GLU A 85 -1.10 1.51 -20.23
N ILE A 86 -0.64 0.39 -20.80
CA ILE A 86 0.46 -0.40 -20.22
C ILE A 86 1.77 0.41 -20.23
N TYR A 87 2.07 1.08 -21.34
CA TYR A 87 3.26 1.91 -21.45
C TYR A 87 3.17 3.19 -20.62
N ALA A 88 1.98 3.82 -20.56
CA ALA A 88 1.73 4.96 -19.71
C ALA A 88 1.95 4.62 -18.23
N SER A 89 1.43 3.47 -17.77
CA SER A 89 1.62 3.00 -16.40
C SER A 89 3.10 2.82 -16.03
N ARG A 90 3.92 2.24 -16.90
CA ARG A 90 5.37 2.10 -16.65
C ARG A 90 6.05 3.46 -16.48
N LEU A 91 5.70 4.43 -17.31
CA LEU A 91 6.23 5.79 -17.18
C LEU A 91 5.75 6.47 -15.90
N VAL A 92 4.49 6.28 -15.56
CA VAL A 92 3.92 6.84 -14.32
C VAL A 92 4.60 6.26 -13.08
N GLN A 93 4.90 4.95 -13.06
CA GLN A 93 5.68 4.31 -12.00
C GLN A 93 7.11 4.88 -11.87
N ASN A 94 7.68 5.37 -12.97
CA ASN A 94 8.97 6.07 -12.99
C ASN A 94 8.84 7.58 -12.70
N GLY A 95 7.67 8.06 -12.25
CA GLY A 95 7.44 9.45 -11.82
C GLY A 95 7.07 10.42 -12.94
N TYR A 96 6.71 9.95 -14.14
CA TYR A 96 6.21 10.83 -15.21
C TYR A 96 4.70 11.05 -15.12
N LYS A 97 4.23 12.23 -15.51
CA LYS A 97 2.81 12.49 -15.81
C LYS A 97 2.56 12.28 -17.30
N ILE A 98 1.47 11.63 -17.66
CA ILE A 98 1.13 11.31 -19.05
C ILE A 98 -0.19 11.96 -19.46
N ALA A 99 -0.15 12.86 -20.44
CA ALA A 99 -1.35 13.43 -21.04
C ALA A 99 -1.76 12.61 -22.26
N ILE A 100 -2.95 12.00 -22.22
CA ILE A 100 -3.49 11.19 -23.32
C ILE A 100 -4.35 12.07 -24.22
N CYS A 101 -3.88 12.31 -25.44
CA CYS A 101 -4.54 13.12 -26.45
C CYS A 101 -5.17 12.23 -27.50
N GLU A 102 -6.52 12.21 -27.56
CA GLU A 102 -7.33 11.40 -28.46
C GLU A 102 -8.02 12.21 -29.55
N GLN A 103 -8.44 11.51 -30.61
CA GLN A 103 -9.28 12.08 -31.66
C GLN A 103 -10.72 12.21 -31.16
N VAL A 104 -11.19 13.45 -31.02
CA VAL A 104 -12.54 13.75 -30.49
C VAL A 104 -13.61 13.94 -31.58
N GLU A 105 -13.23 13.83 -32.86
CA GLU A 105 -14.17 13.82 -33.99
C GLU A 105 -13.92 12.61 -34.91
N ASN A 106 -14.99 12.23 -35.64
CA ASN A 106 -14.87 11.12 -36.58
C ASN A 106 -14.03 11.55 -37.81
N PRO A 107 -12.91 10.83 -38.11
CA PRO A 107 -12.04 11.16 -39.25
C PRO A 107 -12.74 11.23 -40.59
N LYS A 108 -13.87 10.52 -40.79
CA LYS A 108 -14.66 10.54 -42.02
C LYS A 108 -15.40 11.88 -42.25
N ASN A 109 -15.66 12.66 -41.16
CA ASN A 109 -16.39 13.91 -41.18
C ASN A 109 -15.49 15.15 -41.11
N ALA A 110 -14.21 14.97 -40.85
CA ALA A 110 -13.26 16.05 -40.66
C ALA A 110 -12.93 16.79 -41.97
N LYS A 111 -13.10 18.11 -41.94
CA LYS A 111 -12.65 19.02 -43.04
C LYS A 111 -11.25 19.54 -42.68
N GLY A 112 -10.21 18.74 -42.93
CA GLY A 112 -8.81 19.09 -42.61
C GLY A 112 -8.19 18.17 -41.56
N ILE A 113 -7.45 18.74 -40.56
CA ILE A 113 -6.84 17.95 -39.48
C ILE A 113 -7.93 17.56 -38.49
N VAL A 114 -8.07 16.26 -38.22
CA VAL A 114 -8.99 15.71 -37.22
C VAL A 114 -8.76 16.38 -35.86
N LYS A 115 -9.80 16.91 -35.24
CA LYS A 115 -9.71 17.54 -33.92
C LYS A 115 -9.28 16.53 -32.87
N ARG A 116 -8.31 16.94 -32.04
CA ARG A 116 -7.77 16.16 -30.92
C ARG A 116 -7.83 16.99 -29.66
N ASP A 117 -8.02 16.31 -28.54
CA ASP A 117 -7.99 16.94 -27.22
C ASP A 117 -7.42 15.99 -26.17
N VAL A 118 -6.91 16.51 -25.06
CA VAL A 118 -6.46 15.71 -23.93
C VAL A 118 -7.69 15.27 -23.14
N ILE A 119 -7.94 13.97 -23.16
CA ILE A 119 -9.09 13.36 -22.50
C ILE A 119 -8.79 12.89 -21.07
N LYS A 120 -7.52 12.67 -20.74
CA LYS A 120 -7.09 12.17 -19.43
C LYS A 120 -5.61 12.50 -19.19
N ILE A 121 -5.27 12.80 -17.93
CA ILE A 121 -3.89 12.88 -17.46
C ILE A 121 -3.69 11.74 -16.45
N MET A 122 -2.71 10.87 -16.69
CA MET A 122 -2.33 9.80 -15.78
C MET A 122 -1.18 10.23 -14.91
N THR A 123 -1.35 10.12 -13.59
CA THR A 123 -0.33 10.39 -12.56
C THR A 123 -0.31 9.21 -11.58
N PRO A 124 0.70 9.06 -10.70
CA PRO A 124 0.77 7.95 -9.77
C PRO A 124 -0.51 7.75 -8.93
N GLY A 125 -1.11 8.84 -8.45
CA GLY A 125 -2.33 8.80 -7.62
C GLY A 125 -3.64 8.68 -8.40
N THR A 126 -3.63 8.89 -9.74
CA THR A 126 -4.85 8.93 -10.56
C THR A 126 -5.05 7.71 -11.46
N ILE A 127 -4.30 6.62 -11.26
CA ILE A 127 -4.51 5.34 -11.95
C ILE A 127 -5.80 4.70 -11.44
N THR A 128 -6.70 4.36 -12.37
CA THR A 128 -7.99 3.71 -12.08
C THR A 128 -8.10 2.29 -12.62
N ASP A 129 -7.19 1.87 -13.51
CA ASP A 129 -7.20 0.51 -14.05
C ASP A 129 -6.64 -0.49 -13.03
N GLY A 130 -7.50 -1.42 -12.59
CA GLY A 130 -7.14 -2.45 -11.62
C GLY A 130 -6.00 -3.38 -12.07
N ASN A 131 -5.81 -3.56 -13.40
CA ASN A 131 -4.70 -4.39 -13.91
C ASN A 131 -3.32 -3.75 -13.70
N LEU A 132 -3.28 -2.44 -13.43
CA LEU A 132 -2.06 -1.65 -13.23
C LEU A 132 -1.78 -1.38 -11.74
N LEU A 133 -2.70 -1.70 -10.86
CA LEU A 133 -2.64 -1.52 -9.42
C LEU A 133 -2.44 -2.86 -8.71
N ASP A 134 -1.77 -2.83 -7.55
CA ASP A 134 -1.79 -3.97 -6.64
C ASP A 134 -3.23 -4.21 -6.16
N GLU A 135 -3.73 -5.43 -6.31
CA GLU A 135 -5.11 -5.78 -5.99
C GLU A 135 -5.44 -5.59 -4.50
N LYS A 136 -4.48 -5.90 -3.62
CA LYS A 136 -4.63 -5.84 -2.16
C LYS A 136 -4.01 -4.58 -1.52
N LYS A 137 -3.78 -3.51 -2.32
CA LYS A 137 -3.26 -2.22 -1.84
C LYS A 137 -4.11 -1.07 -2.39
N ASN A 138 -4.45 -0.11 -1.53
CA ASN A 138 -5.09 1.14 -1.95
C ASN A 138 -4.08 2.03 -2.69
N ASN A 139 -4.60 2.85 -3.61
CA ASN A 139 -3.82 3.84 -4.35
C ASN A 139 -4.25 5.25 -3.94
N TYR A 140 -3.80 5.68 -2.76
CA TYR A 140 -4.18 6.99 -2.26
C TYR A 140 -3.44 8.12 -2.97
N ILE A 141 -4.19 9.16 -3.32
CA ILE A 141 -3.71 10.50 -3.59
C ILE A 141 -4.07 11.38 -2.40
N MET A 142 -3.13 12.17 -1.91
CA MET A 142 -3.36 12.98 -0.70
C MET A 142 -3.07 14.45 -0.98
N SER A 143 -3.92 15.34 -0.47
CA SER A 143 -3.67 16.78 -0.45
C SER A 143 -3.31 17.26 0.95
N ILE A 144 -2.42 18.24 1.01
CA ILE A 144 -2.00 18.92 2.23
C ILE A 144 -2.20 20.42 2.02
N PHE A 145 -3.12 20.99 2.77
CA PHE A 145 -3.35 22.42 2.83
C PHE A 145 -2.71 22.99 4.10
N LYS A 146 -1.62 23.74 3.95
CA LYS A 146 -0.91 24.39 5.06
C LYS A 146 -1.39 25.82 5.23
N ASP A 147 -1.70 26.19 6.48
CA ASP A 147 -1.95 27.58 6.89
C ASP A 147 -1.22 27.85 8.22
N GLY A 148 -0.12 28.57 8.15
CA GLY A 148 0.76 28.80 9.30
C GLY A 148 1.33 27.49 9.86
N MET A 149 0.95 27.16 11.10
CA MET A 149 1.35 25.92 11.80
C MET A 149 0.26 24.82 11.75
N TYR A 150 -0.81 25.03 11.00
CA TYR A 150 -1.94 24.10 10.90
C TYR A 150 -1.98 23.42 9.53
N TYR A 151 -2.50 22.21 9.49
CA TYR A 151 -2.62 21.43 8.26
C TYR A 151 -4.03 20.85 8.14
N GLY A 152 -4.64 21.02 6.95
CA GLY A 152 -5.77 20.23 6.48
C GLY A 152 -5.22 19.10 5.61
N ILE A 153 -5.78 17.91 5.75
CA ILE A 153 -5.36 16.71 5.04
C ILE A 153 -6.60 16.08 4.43
N ALA A 154 -6.54 15.72 3.14
CA ALA A 154 -7.51 14.84 2.51
C ALA A 154 -6.78 13.72 1.75
N ALA A 155 -7.32 12.50 1.81
CA ALA A 155 -6.77 11.33 1.14
C ALA A 155 -7.89 10.60 0.39
N PHE A 156 -7.73 10.42 -0.94
CA PHE A 156 -8.69 9.76 -1.80
C PHE A 156 -8.06 8.57 -2.51
N ASP A 157 -8.78 7.45 -2.56
CA ASP A 157 -8.51 6.37 -3.51
C ASP A 157 -9.55 6.42 -4.62
N ILE A 158 -9.14 6.96 -5.77
CA ILE A 158 -10.03 7.16 -6.93
C ILE A 158 -10.56 5.83 -7.45
N SER A 159 -9.77 4.75 -7.35
CA SER A 159 -10.13 3.44 -7.87
C SER A 159 -11.25 2.76 -7.08
N THR A 160 -11.31 2.99 -5.76
CA THR A 160 -12.31 2.38 -4.85
C THR A 160 -13.41 3.36 -4.45
N GLY A 161 -13.15 4.67 -4.50
CA GLY A 161 -14.05 5.71 -4.02
C GLY A 161 -13.96 5.97 -2.52
N GLU A 162 -12.90 5.47 -1.85
CA GLU A 162 -12.62 5.82 -0.46
C GLU A 162 -12.10 7.25 -0.34
N ALA A 163 -12.65 8.02 0.60
CA ALA A 163 -12.24 9.40 0.86
C ALA A 163 -12.24 9.71 2.35
N TYR A 164 -11.14 10.31 2.80
CA TYR A 164 -10.89 10.68 4.19
C TYR A 164 -10.42 12.11 4.27
N ALA A 165 -10.79 12.82 5.35
CA ALA A 165 -10.23 14.13 5.65
C ALA A 165 -10.07 14.35 7.15
N THR A 166 -9.09 15.19 7.53
CA THR A 166 -8.84 15.57 8.92
C THR A 166 -8.11 16.88 9.00
N GLU A 167 -8.00 17.43 10.22
CA GLU A 167 -7.22 18.61 10.53
C GLU A 167 -6.24 18.35 11.67
N ILE A 168 -5.05 18.89 11.54
CA ILE A 168 -4.02 18.85 12.59
C ILE A 168 -3.80 20.26 13.12
N LYS A 169 -4.24 20.51 14.35
CA LYS A 169 -4.16 21.81 15.05
C LYS A 169 -3.31 21.68 16.32
N SER A 170 -2.01 21.85 16.25
CA SER A 170 -1.14 21.88 17.42
C SER A 170 0.25 22.41 17.12
N ASP A 171 1.00 22.81 18.13
CA ASP A 171 2.30 23.47 18.04
C ASP A 171 3.42 22.59 17.44
N ASN A 172 3.29 21.27 17.42
CA ASN A 172 4.30 20.33 16.92
C ASN A 172 3.79 19.49 15.76
N ASN A 173 3.21 20.15 14.76
CA ASN A 173 2.35 19.54 13.75
C ASN A 173 3.08 18.71 12.72
N PHE A 174 4.35 18.99 12.43
CA PHE A 174 5.03 18.34 11.31
C PHE A 174 5.18 16.83 11.52
N GLN A 175 5.52 16.38 12.74
CA GLN A 175 5.61 14.96 13.03
C GLN A 175 4.24 14.25 12.94
N LYS A 176 3.16 14.92 13.33
CA LYS A 176 1.81 14.39 13.17
C LYS A 176 1.42 14.26 11.69
N LEU A 177 1.80 15.25 10.88
CA LEU A 177 1.62 15.19 9.43
C LEU A 177 2.38 14.01 8.82
N ILE A 178 3.65 13.80 9.21
CA ILE A 178 4.46 12.65 8.77
C ILE A 178 3.75 11.33 9.13
N ASN A 179 3.19 11.22 10.32
CA ASN A 179 2.49 10.01 10.76
C ASN A 179 1.22 9.76 9.92
N GLU A 180 0.43 10.79 9.58
CA GLU A 180 -0.74 10.66 8.70
C GLU A 180 -0.35 10.29 7.27
N ILE A 181 0.71 10.88 6.72
CA ILE A 181 1.23 10.48 5.40
C ILE A 181 1.68 9.00 5.44
N SER A 182 2.39 8.58 6.50
CA SER A 182 2.80 7.19 6.68
C SER A 182 1.62 6.22 6.82
N ARG A 183 0.52 6.67 7.42
CA ARG A 183 -0.72 5.91 7.60
C ARG A 183 -1.36 5.54 6.27
N PHE A 184 -1.54 6.53 5.39
CA PHE A 184 -2.14 6.33 4.06
C PHE A 184 -1.13 5.81 3.04
N ASN A 185 0.16 6.12 3.21
CA ASN A 185 1.23 5.80 2.28
C ASN A 185 0.86 6.15 0.82
N PRO A 186 0.56 7.43 0.54
CA PRO A 186 0.02 7.86 -0.74
C PRO A 186 1.04 7.69 -1.87
N SER A 187 0.55 7.43 -3.09
CA SER A 187 1.35 7.41 -4.31
C SER A 187 1.69 8.81 -4.82
N GLU A 188 0.88 9.80 -4.43
CA GLU A 188 1.07 11.19 -4.84
C GLU A 188 0.58 12.15 -3.75
N LEU A 189 1.34 13.24 -3.54
CA LEU A 189 0.98 14.35 -2.66
C LEU A 189 0.70 15.60 -3.49
N ILE A 190 -0.38 16.31 -3.16
CA ILE A 190 -0.70 17.63 -3.70
C ILE A 190 -0.55 18.65 -2.57
N VAL A 191 0.21 19.70 -2.78
CA VAL A 191 0.47 20.71 -1.76
C VAL A 191 0.09 22.10 -2.25
N ASN A 192 -0.35 22.97 -1.33
CA ASN A 192 -0.56 24.37 -1.65
C ASN A 192 0.75 25.16 -1.67
N ASP A 193 0.73 26.41 -2.18
CA ASP A 193 1.92 27.25 -2.31
C ASP A 193 2.63 27.48 -0.97
N TYR A 194 1.89 27.67 0.13
CA TYR A 194 2.50 27.86 1.46
C TYR A 194 3.31 26.65 1.92
N MET A 195 2.84 25.44 1.61
CA MET A 195 3.60 24.22 1.89
C MET A 195 4.80 24.11 0.95
N ASN A 196 4.65 24.45 -0.33
CA ASN A 196 5.74 24.42 -1.31
C ASN A 196 6.85 25.41 -0.96
N ASP A 197 6.53 26.58 -0.39
CA ASP A 197 7.50 27.57 0.09
C ASP A 197 8.29 27.09 1.32
N SER A 198 7.80 26.03 2.01
CA SER A 198 8.46 25.40 3.15
C SER A 198 9.48 24.34 2.68
N ILE A 199 10.58 24.79 2.07
CA ILE A 199 11.57 23.94 1.39
C ILE A 199 12.08 22.80 2.27
N ASN A 200 12.33 23.05 3.57
CA ASN A 200 12.83 22.02 4.49
C ASN A 200 11.80 20.89 4.69
N GLU A 201 10.52 21.23 4.87
CA GLU A 201 9.43 20.27 5.04
C GLU A 201 9.23 19.44 3.76
N ILE A 202 9.23 20.09 2.60
CA ILE A 202 9.12 19.41 1.29
C ILE A 202 10.28 18.44 1.06
N ASN A 203 11.50 18.85 1.36
CA ASN A 203 12.68 17.99 1.20
C ASN A 203 12.62 16.81 2.16
N GLU A 204 12.17 17.02 3.39
CA GLU A 204 11.98 15.94 4.37
C GLU A 204 10.91 14.94 3.90
N LEU A 205 9.78 15.41 3.35
CA LEU A 205 8.75 14.52 2.78
C LEU A 205 9.27 13.71 1.59
N LYS A 206 9.97 14.34 0.65
CA LYS A 206 10.57 13.64 -0.50
C LYS A 206 11.56 12.58 -0.07
N HIS A 207 12.40 12.90 0.91
CA HIS A 207 13.41 11.97 1.41
C HIS A 207 12.80 10.77 2.15
N ARG A 208 11.76 11.00 3.00
CA ARG A 208 11.17 9.95 3.84
C ARG A 208 10.23 9.02 3.09
N PHE A 209 9.49 9.53 2.09
CA PHE A 209 8.39 8.78 1.45
C PHE A 209 8.67 8.42 0.00
N GLU A 210 9.73 8.96 -0.63
CA GLU A 210 9.97 8.75 -2.08
C GLU A 210 8.72 9.03 -2.94
N VAL A 211 7.86 9.95 -2.47
CA VAL A 211 6.55 10.22 -3.06
C VAL A 211 6.61 11.32 -4.10
N PHE A 212 5.75 11.21 -5.13
CA PHE A 212 5.59 12.25 -6.13
C PHE A 212 4.83 13.45 -5.53
N ILE A 213 5.40 14.67 -5.62
CA ILE A 213 4.78 15.88 -5.09
C ILE A 213 4.38 16.81 -6.23
N SER A 214 3.08 17.10 -6.32
CA SER A 214 2.48 18.10 -7.22
C SER A 214 2.12 19.36 -6.45
N VAL A 215 2.30 20.54 -7.08
CA VAL A 215 1.96 21.81 -6.46
C VAL A 215 0.75 22.41 -7.16
N ASP A 216 -0.28 22.76 -6.41
CA ASP A 216 -1.39 23.57 -6.93
C ASP A 216 -0.95 25.04 -7.09
N LYS A 217 -0.59 25.41 -8.34
CA LYS A 217 0.02 26.72 -8.67
C LYS A 217 -0.98 27.85 -8.95
N LYS A 218 -2.27 27.66 -8.80
CA LYS A 218 -3.28 28.62 -9.23
C LYS A 218 -3.84 29.51 -8.10
N ILE A 219 -2.97 30.05 -7.26
CA ILE A 219 -3.29 31.30 -6.55
C ILE A 219 -2.39 32.36 -7.16
N GLU A 220 -2.85 33.07 -8.19
CA GLU A 220 -2.19 34.29 -8.63
C GLU A 220 -2.11 35.22 -7.42
N LYS A 221 -0.87 35.55 -7.01
CA LYS A 221 -0.60 36.64 -6.07
C LYS A 221 -1.17 37.91 -6.70
N THR A 222 -2.38 38.29 -6.35
CA THR A 222 -2.74 39.69 -6.47
C THR A 222 -1.80 40.40 -5.51
N GLU A 223 -0.91 41.24 -6.05
CA GLU A 223 -0.08 42.18 -5.32
C GLU A 223 -0.97 43.02 -4.39
N VAL A 224 -1.16 42.53 -3.16
CA VAL A 224 -1.55 43.39 -2.05
C VAL A 224 -0.24 43.67 -1.33
N GLU A 225 0.25 44.88 -1.44
CA GLU A 225 1.38 45.41 -0.67
C GLU A 225 1.22 44.97 0.79
N ALA A 226 2.19 44.23 1.28
CA ALA A 226 2.23 43.69 2.63
C ALA A 226 2.45 44.85 3.61
N ASP A 227 1.39 45.34 4.22
CA ASP A 227 1.49 46.13 5.43
C ASP A 227 1.93 45.22 6.59
N ARG A 228 3.17 45.42 7.08
CA ARG A 228 3.89 44.54 8.03
C ARG A 228 3.32 44.49 9.45
N ASN A 229 2.13 45.09 9.69
CA ASN A 229 1.48 45.17 11.00
C ASN A 229 0.09 44.50 11.06
N PHE A 230 -0.25 43.62 10.14
CA PHE A 230 -1.55 42.94 10.14
C PHE A 230 -1.45 41.63 10.92
N VAL A 231 -1.99 41.61 12.13
CA VAL A 231 -2.40 40.40 12.84
C VAL A 231 -3.69 39.94 12.16
N PRO A 232 -3.76 38.79 11.53
CA PRO A 232 -4.99 38.35 10.87
C PRO A 232 -6.11 38.18 11.90
N ASP A 233 -7.13 39.03 11.79
CA ASP A 233 -8.37 38.84 12.55
C ASP A 233 -9.06 37.56 12.02
N PHE A 234 -9.20 36.58 12.88
CA PHE A 234 -9.72 35.22 12.60
C PHE A 234 -11.10 35.23 11.91
N PHE A 235 -11.82 36.33 11.93
CA PHE A 235 -13.14 36.50 11.33
C PHE A 235 -13.15 37.01 9.88
N ASN A 236 -12.04 37.45 9.30
CA ASN A 236 -11.99 37.96 7.94
C ASN A 236 -11.50 36.98 6.87
N MET A 237 -11.26 35.72 7.24
CA MET A 237 -10.86 34.67 6.30
C MET A 237 -11.97 34.21 5.34
N LYS A 238 -13.25 34.59 5.58
CA LYS A 238 -14.31 34.41 4.59
C LYS A 238 -14.01 35.06 3.22
N SER A 239 -13.15 36.06 3.17
CA SER A 239 -12.78 36.78 1.93
C SER A 239 -11.66 36.08 1.12
N SER A 240 -10.85 35.22 1.72
CA SER A 240 -9.84 34.42 1.00
C SER A 240 -10.43 33.09 0.48
N MET A 241 -11.50 32.58 1.10
CA MET A 241 -12.27 31.44 0.57
C MET A 241 -13.02 31.78 -0.75
N THR A 242 -13.40 33.04 -0.96
CA THR A 242 -14.11 33.51 -2.18
C THR A 242 -13.23 33.64 -3.42
N LYS A 243 -11.91 33.33 -3.33
CA LYS A 243 -10.98 33.37 -4.48
C LYS A 243 -10.47 32.01 -4.98
N LEU A 244 -10.75 30.96 -4.26
CA LEU A 244 -10.78 29.61 -4.85
C LEU A 244 -12.03 29.56 -5.69
N ASP A 245 -11.90 29.41 -7.03
CA ASP A 245 -13.01 29.31 -7.98
C ASP A 245 -14.33 28.92 -7.30
N ASP A 246 -15.42 29.64 -7.51
CA ASP A 246 -16.76 29.50 -6.91
C ASP A 246 -17.38 28.07 -6.89
N LYS A 247 -16.57 27.04 -7.11
CA LYS A 247 -17.00 25.64 -7.30
C LYS A 247 -16.92 24.76 -6.06
N PHE A 248 -16.12 25.10 -5.06
CA PHE A 248 -15.88 24.23 -3.89
C PHE A 248 -15.94 25.00 -2.59
N ASP A 249 -17.03 25.68 -2.32
CA ASP A 249 -17.36 26.16 -0.99
C ASP A 249 -17.97 25.04 -0.12
N ASP A 250 -18.15 25.32 1.16
CA ASP A 250 -18.77 24.40 2.13
C ASP A 250 -20.15 23.88 1.64
N GLU A 251 -20.97 24.75 1.05
CA GLU A 251 -22.30 24.41 0.53
C GLU A 251 -22.19 23.49 -0.69
N THR A 252 -21.24 23.70 -1.59
CA THR A 252 -21.02 22.87 -2.77
C THR A 252 -20.50 21.48 -2.39
N ILE A 253 -19.59 21.39 -1.41
CA ILE A 253 -19.09 20.10 -0.90
C ILE A 253 -20.23 19.31 -0.27
N HIS A 254 -21.03 19.92 0.60
CA HIS A 254 -22.20 19.25 1.23
C HIS A 254 -23.27 18.84 0.23
N ASN A 255 -23.50 19.61 -0.83
CA ASN A 255 -24.48 19.25 -1.86
C ASN A 255 -23.99 18.12 -2.77
N THR A 256 -22.70 17.87 -2.83
CA THR A 256 -22.10 16.85 -3.71
C THR A 256 -21.77 15.57 -2.97
N PHE A 257 -21.36 15.65 -1.68
CA PHE A 257 -20.84 14.51 -0.90
C PHE A 257 -21.58 14.36 0.43
N ASP A 258 -21.81 13.11 0.83
CA ASP A 258 -22.22 12.80 2.19
C ASP A 258 -20.98 12.88 3.09
N ILE A 259 -20.86 13.93 3.90
CA ILE A 259 -19.80 14.04 4.89
C ILE A 259 -20.27 13.36 6.15
N ILE A 260 -19.52 12.36 6.58
CA ILE A 260 -19.85 11.54 7.72
C ILE A 260 -18.72 11.50 8.74
N ASP A 261 -19.06 11.21 9.99
CA ASP A 261 -18.07 10.83 10.98
C ASP A 261 -17.64 9.36 10.80
N GLU A 262 -16.71 8.90 11.62
CA GLU A 262 -16.22 7.52 11.60
C GLU A 262 -17.24 6.47 11.97
N GLN A 263 -18.32 6.87 12.65
CA GLN A 263 -19.48 6.03 12.97
C GLN A 263 -20.52 6.00 11.85
N GLY A 264 -20.31 6.77 10.78
CA GLY A 264 -21.22 6.86 9.64
C GLY A 264 -22.36 7.87 9.83
N ASN A 265 -22.34 8.71 10.86
CA ASN A 265 -23.34 9.74 11.08
C ASN A 265 -23.08 10.94 10.19
N LEU A 266 -24.13 11.48 9.56
CA LEU A 266 -24.02 12.63 8.69
C LEU A 266 -23.64 13.90 9.48
N ILE A 267 -22.57 14.56 9.11
CA ILE A 267 -22.15 15.85 9.65
C ILE A 267 -22.79 16.94 8.81
N LYS A 268 -23.67 17.71 9.43
CA LYS A 268 -24.46 18.76 8.74
C LYS A 268 -23.76 20.11 8.57
N ASN A 269 -22.64 20.33 9.26
CA ASN A 269 -21.90 21.59 9.22
C ASN A 269 -20.41 21.32 9.36
N ILE A 270 -19.63 21.72 8.37
CA ILE A 270 -18.16 21.59 8.33
C ILE A 270 -17.47 22.95 8.26
N SER A 271 -18.20 24.05 8.41
CA SER A 271 -17.62 25.40 8.34
C SER A 271 -16.51 25.64 9.37
N ASP A 272 -16.54 24.94 10.50
CA ASP A 272 -15.48 24.99 11.53
C ASP A 272 -14.25 24.13 11.16
N ARG A 273 -14.30 23.40 10.05
CA ARG A 273 -13.24 22.49 9.55
C ARG A 273 -12.64 23.04 8.25
N TYR A 274 -12.35 24.34 8.19
CA TYR A 274 -11.93 25.02 6.95
C TYR A 274 -10.64 24.45 6.34
N LEU A 275 -9.71 23.93 7.14
CA LEU A 275 -8.48 23.32 6.63
C LEU A 275 -8.77 22.02 5.88
N ALA A 276 -9.63 21.17 6.43
CA ALA A 276 -10.06 19.93 5.77
C ALA A 276 -10.85 20.23 4.49
N VAL A 277 -11.75 21.23 4.53
CA VAL A 277 -12.52 21.69 3.36
C VAL A 277 -11.59 22.14 2.22
N ASN A 278 -10.57 22.95 2.52
CA ASN A 278 -9.59 23.38 1.52
C ASN A 278 -8.78 22.19 0.96
N ALA A 279 -8.35 21.26 1.82
CA ALA A 279 -7.65 20.06 1.38
C ALA A 279 -8.54 19.21 0.45
N ILE A 280 -9.81 18.99 0.80
CA ILE A 280 -10.80 18.30 -0.06
C ILE A 280 -10.95 19.05 -1.39
N GLY A 281 -11.13 20.38 -1.37
CA GLY A 281 -11.30 21.19 -2.58
C GLY A 281 -10.13 21.10 -3.54
N ILE A 282 -8.88 21.19 -3.03
CA ILE A 282 -7.66 21.03 -3.83
C ILE A 282 -7.65 19.66 -4.51
N LEU A 283 -7.98 18.60 -3.76
CA LEU A 283 -7.92 17.23 -4.27
C LEU A 283 -9.00 16.96 -5.32
N LEU A 284 -10.23 17.43 -5.09
CA LEU A 284 -11.32 17.32 -6.06
C LEU A 284 -11.00 18.05 -7.37
N LYS A 285 -10.49 19.28 -7.28
CA LYS A 285 -10.07 20.05 -8.45
C LYS A 285 -8.98 19.33 -9.23
N TYR A 286 -7.98 18.81 -8.55
CA TYR A 286 -6.90 18.04 -9.20
C TYR A 286 -7.43 16.79 -9.90
N VAL A 287 -8.34 16.05 -9.27
CA VAL A 287 -8.97 14.86 -9.86
C VAL A 287 -9.82 15.24 -11.09
N GLU A 288 -10.63 16.31 -11.03
CA GLU A 288 -11.39 16.81 -12.19
C GLU A 288 -10.47 17.27 -13.34
N GLU A 289 -9.39 17.98 -13.03
CA GLU A 289 -8.42 18.45 -14.03
C GLU A 289 -7.68 17.29 -14.70
N THR A 290 -7.38 16.23 -13.97
CA THR A 290 -6.64 15.07 -14.49
C THR A 290 -7.54 14.07 -15.18
N GLN A 291 -8.70 13.75 -14.63
CA GLN A 291 -9.63 12.78 -15.21
C GLN A 291 -10.60 13.39 -16.23
N LYS A 292 -10.74 14.71 -16.27
CA LYS A 292 -11.68 15.45 -17.15
C LYS A 292 -13.16 15.06 -16.95
N ILE A 293 -13.46 14.34 -15.88
CA ILE A 293 -14.80 13.85 -15.51
C ILE A 293 -14.97 14.07 -14.01
N LYS A 294 -16.18 14.39 -13.56
CA LYS A 294 -16.47 14.45 -12.11
C LYS A 294 -16.36 13.08 -11.47
N PRO A 295 -15.72 12.97 -10.30
CA PRO A 295 -15.53 11.69 -9.62
C PRO A 295 -16.83 11.25 -8.88
N GLU A 296 -17.81 10.72 -9.59
CA GLU A 296 -19.10 10.34 -9.02
C GLU A 296 -19.05 9.14 -8.06
N ASN A 297 -17.95 8.38 -8.07
CA ASN A 297 -17.71 7.33 -7.09
C ASN A 297 -17.23 7.87 -5.73
N LEU A 298 -16.71 9.09 -5.69
CA LEU A 298 -16.40 9.80 -4.45
C LEU A 298 -17.67 10.47 -3.93
N ASN A 299 -18.59 9.68 -3.38
CA ASN A 299 -19.89 10.20 -2.91
C ASN A 299 -19.95 10.40 -1.39
N LYS A 300 -18.92 9.95 -0.66
CA LYS A 300 -18.85 9.96 0.79
C LYS A 300 -17.44 10.31 1.25
N ILE A 301 -17.32 11.27 2.15
CA ILE A 301 -16.05 11.66 2.77
C ILE A 301 -16.13 11.42 4.27
N VAL A 302 -15.19 10.64 4.80
CA VAL A 302 -15.09 10.36 6.25
C VAL A 302 -14.22 11.44 6.90
N LEU A 303 -14.83 12.28 7.74
CA LEU A 303 -14.08 13.16 8.63
C LEU A 303 -13.68 12.39 9.88
N TYR A 304 -12.38 12.20 10.08
CA TYR A 304 -11.85 11.44 11.21
C TYR A 304 -11.03 12.31 12.16
N GLU A 305 -10.95 11.84 13.41
CA GLU A 305 -10.09 12.41 14.42
C GLU A 305 -8.86 11.52 14.62
N VAL A 306 -7.66 12.10 14.49
CA VAL A 306 -6.39 11.36 14.61
C VAL A 306 -6.26 10.62 15.95
N VAL A 307 -6.91 11.12 17.01
CA VAL A 307 -6.85 10.56 18.37
C VAL A 307 -7.64 9.24 18.53
N LYS A 308 -8.55 8.91 17.60
CA LYS A 308 -9.40 7.70 17.71
C LYS A 308 -8.68 6.40 17.33
N TYR A 309 -7.47 6.49 16.79
CA TYR A 309 -6.65 5.35 16.43
C TYR A 309 -5.37 5.33 17.25
N MET A 310 -4.85 4.13 17.52
CA MET A 310 -3.51 3.97 18.09
C MET A 310 -2.49 4.63 17.18
N ALA A 311 -1.75 5.61 17.70
CA ALA A 311 -0.72 6.28 16.92
C ALA A 311 0.49 5.36 16.75
N LEU A 312 0.78 5.01 15.50
CA LEU A 312 1.98 4.30 15.09
C LEU A 312 2.82 5.26 14.25
N ASP A 313 4.01 5.63 14.75
CA ASP A 313 4.91 6.45 13.95
C ASP A 313 5.57 5.64 12.82
N ILE A 314 6.19 6.33 11.87
CA ILE A 314 6.82 5.71 10.71
C ILE A 314 7.89 4.68 11.12
N ASN A 315 8.64 4.96 12.20
CA ASN A 315 9.68 4.07 12.69
C ASN A 315 9.09 2.81 13.30
N SER A 316 8.01 2.93 14.07
CA SER A 316 7.31 1.77 14.65
C SER A 316 6.71 0.87 13.58
N ARG A 317 6.07 1.44 12.53
CA ARG A 317 5.56 0.67 11.39
C ARG A 317 6.67 -0.11 10.69
N ARG A 318 7.81 0.52 10.45
CA ARG A 318 9.00 -0.09 9.82
C ARG A 318 9.66 -1.13 10.71
N ASN A 319 9.94 -0.81 11.97
CA ASN A 319 10.68 -1.67 12.90
C ASN A 319 9.89 -2.93 13.27
N LEU A 320 8.55 -2.85 13.30
CA LEU A 320 7.66 -3.98 13.55
C LEU A 320 7.33 -4.77 12.27
N GLU A 321 7.77 -4.28 11.10
CA GLU A 321 7.49 -4.91 9.79
C GLU A 321 6.00 -5.26 9.65
N LEU A 322 5.11 -4.27 9.85
CA LEU A 322 3.66 -4.51 9.90
C LEU A 322 3.11 -4.98 8.56
N THR A 323 3.43 -4.28 7.47
CA THR A 323 2.88 -4.54 6.14
C THR A 323 3.92 -4.83 5.06
N GLU A 324 5.16 -4.37 5.26
CA GLU A 324 6.28 -4.52 4.33
C GLU A 324 7.59 -4.75 5.11
N ARG A 325 8.47 -5.61 4.60
CA ARG A 325 9.79 -5.86 5.20
C ARG A 325 10.74 -4.70 4.93
N LEU A 326 11.63 -4.43 5.90
CA LEU A 326 12.67 -3.41 5.77
C LEU A 326 13.63 -3.68 4.61
N LYS A 327 14.02 -4.94 4.42
CA LYS A 327 15.09 -5.33 3.49
C LYS A 327 14.71 -5.23 2.01
N ASP A 328 13.50 -5.64 1.65
CA ASP A 328 13.10 -5.88 0.25
C ASP A 328 11.67 -5.41 -0.06
N LYS A 329 11.04 -4.69 0.86
CA LYS A 329 9.64 -4.21 0.76
C LYS A 329 8.63 -5.35 0.46
N SER A 330 9.01 -6.63 0.65
CA SER A 330 8.13 -7.78 0.41
C SER A 330 7.10 -7.95 1.52
N LYS A 331 5.94 -8.54 1.19
CA LYS A 331 4.88 -8.88 2.15
C LYS A 331 5.27 -10.09 3.02
N LYS A 332 6.00 -11.08 2.47
CA LYS A 332 6.36 -12.32 3.17
C LYS A 332 7.28 -12.02 4.35
N GLY A 333 6.89 -12.44 5.56
CA GLY A 333 7.64 -12.20 6.78
C GLY A 333 7.18 -10.97 7.57
N THR A 334 6.02 -10.39 7.25
CA THR A 334 5.38 -9.27 7.95
C THR A 334 4.18 -9.74 8.78
N LEU A 335 3.63 -8.87 9.65
CA LEU A 335 2.37 -9.15 10.35
C LEU A 335 1.23 -9.37 9.35
N LEU A 336 1.13 -8.55 8.31
CA LEU A 336 0.13 -8.71 7.24
C LEU A 336 0.23 -10.07 6.55
N TRP A 337 1.43 -10.61 6.33
CA TRP A 337 1.58 -11.94 5.75
C TRP A 337 1.01 -13.06 6.63
N VAL A 338 1.04 -12.87 7.95
CA VAL A 338 0.44 -13.82 8.90
C VAL A 338 -1.07 -13.74 8.86
N LEU A 339 -1.63 -12.52 8.93
CA LEU A 339 -3.05 -12.27 9.15
C LEU A 339 -3.91 -12.25 7.88
N ASP A 340 -3.33 -11.91 6.70
CA ASP A 340 -4.10 -11.83 5.45
C ASP A 340 -4.40 -13.22 4.89
N LYS A 341 -5.56 -13.73 5.27
CA LYS A 341 -6.22 -14.92 4.73
C LYS A 341 -7.53 -14.56 4.02
N THR A 342 -7.64 -13.31 3.57
CA THR A 342 -8.81 -12.83 2.85
C THR A 342 -8.92 -13.43 1.45
N GLU A 343 -10.14 -13.76 1.05
CA GLU A 343 -10.45 -14.35 -0.26
C GLU A 343 -10.63 -13.25 -1.33
N THR A 344 -11.06 -12.04 -0.95
CA THR A 344 -11.31 -10.94 -1.88
C THR A 344 -10.19 -9.89 -1.83
N SER A 345 -10.00 -9.17 -2.93
CA SER A 345 -9.06 -8.02 -2.99
C SER A 345 -9.49 -6.91 -2.05
N MET A 346 -10.80 -6.68 -1.89
CA MET A 346 -11.40 -5.71 -0.98
C MET A 346 -11.06 -6.02 0.48
N GLY A 347 -11.22 -7.27 0.91
CA GLY A 347 -10.80 -7.72 2.24
C GLY A 347 -9.30 -7.56 2.47
N GLY A 348 -8.48 -7.85 1.45
CA GLY A 348 -7.02 -7.66 1.51
C GLY A 348 -6.60 -6.21 1.69
N ARG A 349 -7.32 -5.24 1.10
CA ARG A 349 -7.12 -3.80 1.35
C ARG A 349 -7.55 -3.43 2.77
N LEU A 350 -8.69 -3.93 3.22
CA LEU A 350 -9.23 -3.60 4.54
C LEU A 350 -8.36 -4.15 5.68
N ILE A 351 -7.87 -5.40 5.62
CA ILE A 351 -6.98 -5.93 6.67
C ILE A 351 -5.66 -5.17 6.74
N ARG A 352 -5.07 -4.77 5.60
CA ARG A 352 -3.89 -3.91 5.57
C ARG A 352 -4.16 -2.59 6.29
N ARG A 353 -5.32 -2.01 6.08
CA ARG A 353 -5.74 -0.77 6.74
C ARG A 353 -5.95 -0.98 8.24
N TRP A 354 -6.64 -2.05 8.67
CA TRP A 354 -6.84 -2.32 10.09
C TRP A 354 -5.52 -2.48 10.85
N ILE A 355 -4.51 -3.11 10.24
CA ILE A 355 -3.17 -3.23 10.83
C ILE A 355 -2.50 -1.85 10.99
N ASN A 356 -2.72 -0.94 10.05
CA ASN A 356 -2.18 0.42 10.10
C ASN A 356 -2.95 1.33 11.06
N ASP A 357 -4.23 1.03 11.33
CA ASP A 357 -5.18 1.83 12.11
C ASP A 357 -5.79 1.01 13.26
N PRO A 358 -4.99 0.55 14.26
CA PRO A 358 -5.55 -0.17 15.40
C PRO A 358 -6.49 0.75 16.21
N LEU A 359 -7.57 0.18 16.70
CA LEU A 359 -8.59 0.91 17.43
C LEU A 359 -8.16 1.22 18.89
N VAL A 360 -8.70 2.29 19.48
CA VAL A 360 -8.55 2.61 20.91
C VAL A 360 -9.88 2.54 21.68
N ASN A 361 -11.01 2.40 20.97
CA ASN A 361 -12.30 2.21 21.61
C ASN A 361 -12.50 0.73 21.97
N VAL A 362 -12.75 0.45 23.26
CA VAL A 362 -12.91 -0.92 23.80
C VAL A 362 -14.12 -1.61 23.17
N ASP A 363 -15.24 -0.90 23.01
CA ASP A 363 -16.49 -1.48 22.50
C ASP A 363 -16.34 -1.90 21.04
N ASP A 364 -15.70 -1.04 20.20
CA ASP A 364 -15.44 -1.35 18.79
C ASP A 364 -14.48 -2.53 18.61
N ILE A 365 -13.46 -2.66 19.49
CA ILE A 365 -12.53 -3.78 19.48
C ILE A 365 -13.27 -5.07 19.85
N ASN A 366 -14.03 -5.05 20.97
CA ASN A 366 -14.77 -6.21 21.44
C ASN A 366 -15.84 -6.65 20.43
N ALA A 367 -16.52 -5.72 19.75
CA ALA A 367 -17.47 -6.05 18.68
C ALA A 367 -16.84 -6.87 17.56
N ARG A 368 -15.58 -6.55 17.15
CA ARG A 368 -14.82 -7.35 16.17
C ARG A 368 -14.43 -8.70 16.74
N LEU A 369 -13.96 -8.75 18.01
CA LEU A 369 -13.56 -10.00 18.68
C LEU A 369 -14.73 -10.96 18.83
N ASP A 370 -15.92 -10.48 19.18
CA ASP A 370 -17.14 -11.29 19.31
C ASP A 370 -17.59 -11.86 17.95
N ALA A 371 -17.52 -11.05 16.90
CA ALA A 371 -17.80 -11.50 15.54
C ALA A 371 -16.81 -12.60 15.07
N LEU A 372 -15.53 -12.41 15.36
CA LEU A 372 -14.50 -13.38 15.07
C LEU A 372 -14.70 -14.68 15.84
N GLU A 373 -15.03 -14.59 17.13
CA GLU A 373 -15.32 -15.76 17.98
C GLU A 373 -16.50 -16.57 17.47
N GLU A 374 -17.57 -15.91 17.04
CA GLU A 374 -18.76 -16.56 16.48
C GLU A 374 -18.42 -17.35 15.22
N ILE A 375 -17.68 -16.77 14.26
CA ILE A 375 -17.26 -17.46 13.04
C ILE A 375 -16.26 -18.59 13.36
N LYS A 376 -15.30 -18.33 14.29
CA LYS A 376 -14.30 -19.32 14.69
C LYS A 376 -14.92 -20.58 15.29
N ASN A 377 -15.98 -20.44 16.08
CA ASN A 377 -16.65 -21.54 16.77
C ASN A 377 -17.64 -22.32 15.88
N ASP A 378 -18.04 -21.75 14.74
CA ASP A 378 -18.90 -22.43 13.74
C ASP A 378 -18.16 -22.63 12.42
N LEU A 379 -17.50 -23.78 12.29
CA LEU A 379 -16.74 -24.14 11.09
C LEU A 379 -17.61 -24.21 9.83
N LEU A 380 -18.89 -24.61 9.95
CA LEU A 380 -19.81 -24.68 8.81
C LEU A 380 -20.17 -23.29 8.32
N LEU A 381 -20.37 -22.35 9.23
CA LEU A 381 -20.59 -20.93 8.92
C LEU A 381 -19.35 -20.38 8.19
N SER A 382 -18.15 -20.62 8.75
CA SER A 382 -16.87 -20.20 8.17
C SER A 382 -16.68 -20.71 6.74
N ASP A 383 -16.87 -22.02 6.51
CA ASP A 383 -16.68 -22.65 5.18
C ASP A 383 -17.67 -22.10 4.13
N ARG A 384 -18.96 -21.90 4.50
CA ARG A 384 -19.96 -21.32 3.60
C ARG A 384 -19.65 -19.87 3.23
N ILE A 385 -19.13 -19.07 4.17
CA ILE A 385 -18.69 -17.72 3.90
C ILE A 385 -17.53 -17.74 2.89
N VAL A 386 -16.50 -18.58 3.11
CA VAL A 386 -15.34 -18.73 2.21
C VAL A 386 -15.77 -19.13 0.81
N GLU A 387 -16.67 -20.11 0.68
CA GLU A 387 -17.16 -20.60 -0.60
C GLU A 387 -17.85 -19.48 -1.41
N SER A 388 -18.68 -18.68 -0.74
CA SER A 388 -19.34 -17.54 -1.37
C SER A 388 -18.34 -16.45 -1.78
N LEU A 389 -17.37 -16.13 -0.91
CA LEU A 389 -16.39 -15.04 -1.13
C LEU A 389 -15.43 -15.33 -2.29
N LYS A 390 -15.01 -16.58 -2.49
CA LYS A 390 -14.09 -16.99 -3.58
C LYS A 390 -14.55 -16.59 -4.98
N SER A 391 -15.85 -16.48 -5.18
CA SER A 391 -16.45 -16.16 -6.47
C SER A 391 -16.80 -14.67 -6.63
N ILE A 392 -16.47 -13.85 -5.64
CA ILE A 392 -16.73 -12.40 -5.64
C ILE A 392 -15.48 -11.67 -6.18
N TYR A 393 -15.66 -10.96 -7.28
CA TYR A 393 -14.65 -10.07 -7.86
C TYR A 393 -14.54 -8.75 -7.08
N ASP A 394 -13.61 -7.90 -7.48
CA ASP A 394 -13.39 -6.59 -6.85
C ASP A 394 -14.51 -5.59 -7.19
N ILE A 395 -15.62 -5.69 -6.48
CA ILE A 395 -16.83 -4.86 -6.70
C ILE A 395 -16.52 -3.37 -6.45
N GLU A 396 -15.63 -3.02 -5.52
CA GLU A 396 -15.23 -1.62 -5.27
C GLU A 396 -14.58 -1.00 -6.50
N ARG A 397 -13.57 -1.67 -7.08
CA ARG A 397 -12.89 -1.17 -8.28
C ARG A 397 -13.79 -1.24 -9.52
N LEU A 398 -14.70 -2.22 -9.59
CA LEU A 398 -15.71 -2.26 -10.65
C LEU A 398 -16.65 -1.05 -10.58
N ALA A 399 -17.11 -0.67 -9.38
CA ALA A 399 -17.90 0.54 -9.18
C ALA A 399 -17.13 1.82 -9.59
N GLY A 400 -15.83 1.88 -9.28
CA GLY A 400 -14.93 2.94 -9.74
C GLY A 400 -14.88 3.03 -11.28
N LYS A 401 -14.60 1.91 -11.96
CA LYS A 401 -14.58 1.85 -13.44
C LYS A 401 -15.91 2.27 -14.06
N ILE A 402 -17.04 1.89 -13.48
CA ILE A 402 -18.38 2.28 -13.93
C ILE A 402 -18.53 3.81 -13.85
N SER A 403 -18.15 4.41 -12.73
CA SER A 403 -18.25 5.85 -12.50
C SER A 403 -17.36 6.67 -13.44
N TYR A 404 -16.16 6.19 -13.76
CA TYR A 404 -15.26 6.85 -14.72
C TYR A 404 -15.53 6.50 -16.18
N GLY A 405 -16.54 5.66 -16.44
CA GLY A 405 -16.91 5.28 -17.80
C GLY A 405 -15.88 4.41 -18.53
N THR A 406 -14.93 3.83 -17.80
CA THR A 406 -13.85 2.96 -18.33
C THR A 406 -14.22 1.47 -18.29
N VAL A 407 -15.37 1.13 -17.72
CA VAL A 407 -15.89 -0.24 -17.64
C VAL A 407 -16.16 -0.80 -19.02
N ASN A 408 -15.85 -2.05 -19.23
CA ASN A 408 -16.21 -2.81 -20.43
C ASN A 408 -17.30 -3.85 -20.13
N ALA A 409 -17.81 -4.52 -21.17
CA ALA A 409 -18.90 -5.48 -21.00
C ALA A 409 -18.50 -6.71 -20.16
N ARG A 410 -17.22 -7.14 -20.18
CA ARG A 410 -16.69 -8.22 -19.33
C ARG A 410 -16.65 -7.84 -17.86
N ASP A 411 -16.31 -6.58 -17.57
CA ASP A 411 -16.36 -6.04 -16.20
C ASP A 411 -17.79 -6.11 -15.64
N LEU A 412 -18.82 -5.81 -16.47
CA LEU A 412 -20.23 -5.95 -16.06
C LEU A 412 -20.63 -7.42 -15.82
N ILE A 413 -20.14 -8.36 -16.63
CA ILE A 413 -20.34 -9.80 -16.36
C ILE A 413 -19.65 -10.21 -15.05
N SER A 414 -18.46 -9.71 -14.75
CA SER A 414 -17.79 -9.96 -13.46
C SER A 414 -18.60 -9.42 -12.28
N LEU A 415 -19.20 -8.24 -12.43
CA LEU A 415 -20.13 -7.67 -11.45
C LEU A 415 -21.37 -8.55 -11.28
N LYS A 416 -22.02 -8.97 -12.38
CA LYS A 416 -23.17 -9.90 -12.36
C LYS A 416 -22.83 -11.19 -11.60
N ASN A 417 -21.70 -11.82 -11.91
CA ASN A 417 -21.27 -13.07 -11.27
C ASN A 417 -21.01 -12.90 -9.76
N SER A 418 -20.50 -11.73 -9.36
CA SER A 418 -20.33 -11.39 -7.94
C SER A 418 -21.68 -11.21 -7.24
N ILE A 419 -22.61 -10.49 -7.86
CA ILE A 419 -23.97 -10.25 -7.32
C ILE A 419 -24.72 -11.58 -7.16
N MET A 420 -24.53 -12.55 -8.05
CA MET A 420 -25.17 -13.87 -7.99
C MET A 420 -24.86 -14.61 -6.68
N GLN A 421 -23.74 -14.33 -6.01
CA GLN A 421 -23.36 -14.93 -4.73
C GLN A 421 -24.01 -14.27 -3.50
N LEU A 422 -24.48 -13.02 -3.64
CA LEU A 422 -24.97 -12.23 -2.52
C LEU A 422 -26.19 -12.82 -1.79
N PRO A 423 -27.17 -13.43 -2.48
CA PRO A 423 -28.29 -14.08 -1.80
C PRO A 423 -27.84 -15.22 -0.88
N ASN A 424 -26.89 -16.07 -1.33
CA ASN A 424 -26.33 -17.15 -0.52
C ASN A 424 -25.55 -16.63 0.68
N LEU A 425 -24.73 -15.58 0.46
CA LEU A 425 -23.97 -14.95 1.51
C LEU A 425 -24.89 -14.34 2.57
N LYS A 426 -25.93 -13.61 2.15
CA LYS A 426 -26.92 -13.00 3.05
C LYS A 426 -27.70 -14.05 3.87
N GLU A 427 -28.13 -15.15 3.26
CA GLU A 427 -28.81 -16.23 3.99
C GLU A 427 -27.87 -16.92 4.99
N THR A 428 -26.58 -17.04 4.65
CA THR A 428 -25.55 -17.63 5.54
C THR A 428 -25.35 -16.82 6.81
N ILE A 429 -25.35 -15.48 6.74
CA ILE A 429 -25.14 -14.58 7.91
C ILE A 429 -26.44 -14.10 8.58
N LYS A 430 -27.61 -14.53 8.13
CA LYS A 430 -28.91 -14.07 8.63
C LYS A 430 -29.16 -14.32 10.10
N ASN A 431 -28.66 -15.43 10.64
CA ASN A 431 -28.95 -15.90 12.01
C ASN A 431 -27.75 -15.69 12.97
N VAL A 432 -26.86 -14.78 12.67
CA VAL A 432 -25.71 -14.45 13.52
C VAL A 432 -26.15 -13.67 14.79
N ASN A 433 -25.36 -13.80 15.87
CA ASN A 433 -25.67 -13.21 17.15
C ASN A 433 -24.92 -11.91 17.40
N SER A 434 -23.64 -11.82 16.97
CA SER A 434 -22.81 -10.64 17.22
C SER A 434 -23.36 -9.40 16.51
N GLU A 435 -23.28 -8.26 17.18
CA GLU A 435 -23.78 -6.98 16.67
C GLU A 435 -23.04 -6.56 15.40
N PHE A 436 -21.73 -6.80 15.35
CA PHE A 436 -20.90 -6.48 14.18
C PHE A 436 -21.36 -7.23 12.93
N LEU A 437 -21.65 -8.54 13.03
CA LEU A 437 -22.14 -9.34 11.89
C LEU A 437 -23.59 -8.96 11.52
N LYS A 438 -24.46 -8.61 12.49
CA LYS A 438 -25.81 -8.07 12.21
C LYS A 438 -25.76 -6.75 11.43
N ASN A 439 -24.79 -5.89 11.75
CA ASN A 439 -24.58 -4.66 11.01
C ASN A 439 -24.14 -4.96 9.57
N ILE A 440 -23.24 -5.93 9.37
CA ILE A 440 -22.84 -6.40 8.04
C ILE A 440 -24.06 -6.94 7.27
N ASP A 441 -24.91 -7.78 7.89
CA ASP A 441 -26.13 -8.28 7.23
C ASP A 441 -27.08 -7.13 6.82
N SER A 442 -27.25 -6.12 7.66
CA SER A 442 -28.09 -4.96 7.35
C SER A 442 -27.54 -4.09 6.20
N GLU A 443 -26.20 -4.01 6.07
CA GLU A 443 -25.51 -3.25 5.01
C GLU A 443 -25.45 -4.01 3.69
N LEU A 444 -25.54 -5.34 3.70
CA LEU A 444 -25.46 -6.20 2.53
C LEU A 444 -26.75 -6.16 1.72
N ASP A 445 -26.74 -5.48 0.57
CA ASP A 445 -27.82 -5.44 -0.42
C ASP A 445 -27.57 -6.53 -1.48
N ILE A 446 -28.60 -7.29 -1.83
CA ILE A 446 -28.49 -8.38 -2.81
C ILE A 446 -28.45 -7.89 -4.27
N LEU A 447 -28.71 -6.61 -4.54
CA LEU A 447 -28.60 -5.94 -5.84
C LEU A 447 -29.29 -6.70 -6.99
N SER A 448 -30.45 -7.31 -6.74
CA SER A 448 -31.16 -8.16 -7.72
C SER A 448 -31.58 -7.41 -8.98
N ASP A 449 -31.96 -6.14 -8.86
CA ASP A 449 -32.30 -5.25 -9.97
C ASP A 449 -31.12 -5.04 -10.94
N ILE A 450 -29.91 -4.87 -10.40
CA ILE A 450 -28.69 -4.73 -11.21
C ILE A 450 -28.32 -6.08 -11.88
N TYR A 451 -28.45 -7.18 -11.15
CA TYR A 451 -28.26 -8.52 -11.71
C TYR A 451 -29.20 -8.75 -12.90
N GLU A 452 -30.49 -8.49 -12.74
CA GLU A 452 -31.51 -8.69 -13.78
C GLU A 452 -31.26 -7.80 -15.00
N LEU A 453 -30.86 -6.53 -14.79
CA LEU A 453 -30.49 -5.61 -15.86
C LEU A 453 -29.33 -6.15 -16.71
N ILE A 454 -28.22 -6.57 -16.08
CA ILE A 454 -27.04 -7.08 -16.79
C ILE A 454 -27.38 -8.42 -17.46
N GLU A 455 -28.09 -9.30 -16.77
CA GLU A 455 -28.52 -10.62 -17.31
C GLU A 455 -29.41 -10.46 -18.53
N ALA A 456 -30.33 -9.52 -18.54
CA ALA A 456 -31.21 -9.29 -19.67
C ALA A 456 -30.50 -8.63 -20.86
N SER A 457 -29.53 -7.76 -20.62
CA SER A 457 -28.97 -6.85 -21.61
C SER A 457 -27.64 -7.30 -22.25
N ILE A 458 -26.73 -7.87 -21.49
CA ILE A 458 -25.36 -8.15 -21.93
C ILE A 458 -25.19 -9.65 -22.25
N VAL A 459 -24.50 -9.96 -23.35
CA VAL A 459 -24.16 -11.35 -23.71
C VAL A 459 -23.22 -11.98 -22.71
N GLU A 460 -23.23 -13.31 -22.56
CA GLU A 460 -22.37 -13.97 -21.54
C GLU A 460 -20.87 -13.90 -21.84
N GLU A 461 -20.50 -13.96 -23.11
CA GLU A 461 -19.12 -13.85 -23.57
C GLU A 461 -18.95 -12.63 -24.48
N PRO A 462 -18.89 -11.41 -23.89
CA PRO A 462 -18.74 -10.20 -24.68
C PRO A 462 -17.31 -10.06 -25.21
N PRO A 463 -17.13 -9.34 -26.34
CA PRO A 463 -15.81 -9.02 -26.88
C PRO A 463 -14.97 -8.19 -25.89
N LEU A 464 -13.66 -8.05 -26.18
CA LEU A 464 -12.73 -7.31 -25.32
C LEU A 464 -13.04 -5.82 -25.30
N THR A 465 -13.43 -5.25 -26.44
CA THR A 465 -13.69 -3.82 -26.54
C THR A 465 -15.16 -3.54 -26.89
N VAL A 466 -15.71 -2.51 -26.29
CA VAL A 466 -17.12 -2.08 -26.54
C VAL A 466 -17.36 -1.57 -27.97
N LYS A 467 -16.29 -1.36 -28.76
CA LYS A 467 -16.38 -0.86 -30.15
C LYS A 467 -16.37 -1.97 -31.22
N GLU A 468 -16.31 -3.25 -30.80
CA GLU A 468 -16.32 -4.38 -31.74
C GLU A 468 -17.73 -4.80 -32.15
N GLY A 469 -18.73 -4.47 -31.35
CA GLY A 469 -20.13 -4.91 -31.52
C GLY A 469 -20.33 -6.34 -30.98
N GLY A 470 -21.58 -6.77 -30.87
CA GLY A 470 -21.95 -8.07 -30.30
C GLY A 470 -22.00 -8.04 -28.78
N LEU A 471 -22.38 -6.90 -28.19
CA LEU A 471 -22.45 -6.67 -26.75
C LEU A 471 -23.81 -7.00 -26.15
N ILE A 472 -24.90 -6.70 -26.92
CA ILE A 472 -26.28 -6.72 -26.44
C ILE A 472 -26.92 -8.05 -26.75
N LYS A 473 -27.64 -8.62 -25.76
CA LYS A 473 -28.40 -9.88 -25.94
C LYS A 473 -29.53 -9.70 -26.94
N LYS A 474 -29.74 -10.74 -27.75
CA LYS A 474 -30.89 -10.80 -28.63
C LYS A 474 -32.19 -10.76 -27.83
N GLY A 475 -33.15 -9.93 -28.25
CA GLY A 475 -34.41 -9.70 -27.56
C GLY A 475 -34.44 -8.53 -26.59
N TYR A 476 -33.29 -7.90 -26.29
CA TYR A 476 -33.23 -6.76 -25.39
C TYR A 476 -33.68 -5.44 -26.10
N LYS A 477 -33.20 -5.21 -27.35
CA LYS A 477 -33.49 -4.01 -28.11
C LYS A 477 -34.02 -4.38 -29.54
N PRO A 478 -35.30 -4.20 -29.83
CA PRO A 478 -35.86 -4.62 -31.12
C PRO A 478 -35.14 -4.00 -32.34
N GLU A 479 -34.75 -2.72 -32.27
CA GLU A 479 -34.03 -2.03 -33.35
C GLU A 479 -32.69 -2.69 -33.71
N ILE A 480 -31.97 -3.21 -32.70
CA ILE A 480 -30.71 -3.90 -32.91
C ILE A 480 -30.97 -5.27 -33.52
N ASP A 481 -31.98 -5.99 -33.05
CA ASP A 481 -32.38 -7.31 -33.57
C ASP A 481 -32.81 -7.23 -35.06
N GLU A 482 -33.61 -6.23 -35.45
CA GLU A 482 -34.01 -6.01 -36.83
C GLU A 482 -32.81 -5.80 -37.77
N LEU A 483 -31.83 -4.99 -37.32
CA LEU A 483 -30.61 -4.75 -38.09
C LEU A 483 -29.69 -5.99 -38.16
N ILE A 484 -29.63 -6.82 -37.11
CA ILE A 484 -28.89 -8.07 -37.10
C ILE A 484 -29.54 -9.07 -38.07
N GLU A 485 -30.85 -9.16 -38.09
CA GLU A 485 -31.60 -10.02 -39.05
C GLU A 485 -31.38 -9.54 -40.49
N ALA A 486 -31.46 -8.24 -40.76
CA ALA A 486 -31.16 -7.68 -42.06
C ALA A 486 -29.73 -8.01 -42.53
N THR A 487 -28.74 -7.91 -41.63
CA THR A 487 -27.34 -8.24 -41.95
C THR A 487 -27.13 -9.75 -42.18
N THR A 488 -27.85 -10.58 -41.45
CA THR A 488 -27.82 -12.06 -41.60
C THR A 488 -28.47 -12.49 -42.92
N ASN A 489 -29.61 -11.90 -43.26
CA ASN A 489 -30.28 -12.08 -44.55
C ASN A 489 -29.39 -11.62 -45.70
N GLY A 490 -28.62 -10.51 -45.52
CA GLY A 490 -27.63 -10.05 -46.48
C GLY A 490 -26.49 -11.05 -46.73
N LYS A 491 -26.01 -11.77 -45.71
CA LYS A 491 -25.03 -12.83 -45.89
C LYS A 491 -25.59 -14.04 -46.63
N GLN A 492 -26.82 -14.39 -46.34
CA GLN A 492 -27.52 -15.45 -47.08
C GLN A 492 -27.77 -15.07 -48.55
N TRP A 493 -28.10 -13.80 -48.78
CA TRP A 493 -28.23 -13.24 -50.14
C TRP A 493 -26.89 -13.31 -50.91
N LEU A 494 -25.74 -12.97 -50.27
CA LEU A 494 -24.40 -13.12 -50.86
C LEU A 494 -24.10 -14.56 -51.28
N ALA A 495 -24.43 -15.54 -50.44
CA ALA A 495 -24.31 -16.95 -50.79
C ALA A 495 -25.20 -17.35 -51.99
N ASN A 496 -26.42 -16.84 -52.03
CA ASN A 496 -27.34 -17.06 -53.16
C ASN A 496 -26.84 -16.37 -54.46
N VAL A 497 -26.27 -15.16 -54.33
CA VAL A 497 -25.60 -14.49 -55.46
C VAL A 497 -24.42 -15.30 -55.96
N GLU A 498 -23.60 -15.84 -55.09
CA GLU A 498 -22.48 -16.71 -55.51
C GLU A 498 -22.98 -17.90 -56.33
N ILE A 499 -24.05 -18.55 -55.87
CA ILE A 499 -24.64 -19.69 -56.58
C ILE A 499 -25.17 -19.20 -57.93
N ARG A 500 -25.94 -18.13 -57.98
CA ARG A 500 -26.51 -17.57 -59.18
C ARG A 500 -25.46 -17.12 -60.23
N GLU A 501 -24.36 -16.47 -59.75
CA GLU A 501 -23.26 -16.04 -60.61
C GLU A 501 -22.48 -17.24 -61.18
N LYS A 502 -22.33 -18.33 -60.40
CA LYS A 502 -21.80 -19.60 -60.90
C LYS A 502 -22.65 -20.24 -61.99
N GLU A 503 -23.99 -20.18 -61.90
CA GLU A 503 -24.91 -20.68 -62.89
C GLU A 503 -24.91 -19.81 -64.15
N LEU A 504 -24.91 -18.48 -63.96
CA LEU A 504 -24.91 -17.54 -65.10
C LEU A 504 -23.64 -17.55 -65.92
N THR A 505 -22.50 -17.67 -65.27
CA THR A 505 -21.17 -17.67 -65.88
C THR A 505 -20.66 -19.05 -66.29
N GLY A 506 -21.28 -20.12 -65.76
CA GLY A 506 -20.80 -21.47 -65.90
C GLY A 506 -19.49 -21.80 -65.15
N ILE A 507 -18.98 -20.83 -64.35
CA ILE A 507 -17.69 -20.90 -63.68
C ILE A 507 -17.86 -21.52 -62.30
N LYS A 508 -17.53 -22.80 -62.14
CA LYS A 508 -17.71 -23.57 -60.89
C LYS A 508 -16.84 -23.05 -59.73
N ASN A 509 -15.68 -22.47 -60.07
CA ASN A 509 -14.67 -21.98 -59.05
C ASN A 509 -14.80 -20.52 -58.72
N LEU A 510 -15.86 -19.82 -59.17
CA LEU A 510 -16.17 -18.45 -58.78
C LEU A 510 -16.45 -18.40 -57.29
N LYS A 511 -15.87 -17.41 -56.60
CA LYS A 511 -16.09 -17.17 -55.17
C LYS A 511 -16.34 -15.69 -54.90
N ILE A 512 -17.22 -15.40 -53.98
CA ILE A 512 -17.40 -14.07 -53.43
C ILE A 512 -16.51 -13.96 -52.20
N GLY A 513 -15.63 -12.94 -52.18
CA GLY A 513 -14.72 -12.65 -51.06
C GLY A 513 -14.88 -11.17 -50.63
N TYR A 514 -14.30 -10.85 -49.48
CA TYR A 514 -14.27 -9.49 -48.93
C TYR A 514 -12.81 -9.03 -48.71
N ASN A 515 -12.53 -7.77 -49.06
CA ASN A 515 -11.26 -7.12 -48.79
C ASN A 515 -11.49 -5.72 -48.25
N LYS A 516 -10.78 -5.32 -47.20
CA LYS A 516 -10.94 -4.00 -46.53
C LYS A 516 -10.77 -2.80 -47.47
N ILE A 517 -9.99 -2.93 -48.57
CA ILE A 517 -9.69 -1.84 -49.52
C ILE A 517 -10.76 -1.76 -50.62
N PHE A 518 -11.25 -2.90 -51.13
CA PHE A 518 -12.13 -2.98 -52.31
C PHE A 518 -13.53 -3.43 -52.00
N GLY A 519 -13.85 -3.82 -50.77
CA GLY A 519 -15.14 -4.34 -50.37
C GLY A 519 -15.37 -5.79 -50.80
N TYR A 520 -16.63 -6.15 -51.06
CA TYR A 520 -17.01 -7.46 -51.62
C TYR A 520 -16.60 -7.53 -53.11
N TYR A 521 -16.03 -8.66 -53.48
CA TYR A 521 -15.58 -8.91 -54.83
C TYR A 521 -15.88 -10.35 -55.27
N ILE A 522 -15.98 -10.54 -56.56
CA ILE A 522 -16.09 -11.84 -57.21
C ILE A 522 -14.71 -12.20 -57.73
N GLU A 523 -14.16 -13.31 -57.23
CA GLU A 523 -12.84 -13.82 -57.63
C GLU A 523 -13.00 -14.94 -58.67
N VAL A 524 -12.31 -14.79 -59.82
CA VAL A 524 -12.32 -15.74 -60.90
C VAL A 524 -10.91 -16.11 -61.27
N SER A 525 -10.63 -17.41 -61.48
CA SER A 525 -9.33 -17.91 -61.86
C SER A 525 -8.98 -17.47 -63.29
N LYS A 526 -7.67 -17.30 -63.57
CA LYS A 526 -7.18 -16.86 -64.90
C LYS A 526 -7.68 -17.67 -66.07
N SER A 527 -7.91 -18.96 -65.88
CA SER A 527 -8.44 -19.85 -66.91
C SER A 527 -9.84 -19.49 -67.42
N ASN A 528 -10.63 -18.85 -66.56
CA ASN A 528 -12.07 -18.60 -66.79
C ASN A 528 -12.37 -17.10 -66.98
N VAL A 529 -11.37 -16.24 -67.08
CA VAL A 529 -11.56 -14.80 -67.30
C VAL A 529 -12.26 -14.48 -68.62
N LYS A 530 -12.11 -15.34 -69.65
CA LYS A 530 -12.72 -15.18 -70.95
C LYS A 530 -14.22 -15.46 -70.98
N ASP A 531 -14.70 -16.14 -69.90
CA ASP A 531 -16.08 -16.54 -69.80
C ASP A 531 -16.93 -15.49 -69.05
N ILE A 532 -16.34 -14.33 -68.70
CA ILE A 532 -17.03 -13.28 -67.98
C ILE A 532 -17.64 -12.27 -68.95
N PRO A 533 -18.96 -11.95 -68.87
CA PRO A 533 -19.62 -10.89 -69.64
C PRO A 533 -19.08 -9.51 -69.28
N GLU A 534 -18.50 -8.75 -70.19
CA GLU A 534 -17.86 -7.44 -69.96
C GLU A 534 -18.84 -6.35 -69.58
N ASP A 535 -20.08 -6.47 -69.95
CA ASP A 535 -21.15 -5.48 -69.70
C ASP A 535 -21.64 -5.42 -68.20
N ARG A 536 -21.39 -6.48 -67.42
CA ARG A 536 -21.91 -6.61 -66.06
C ARG A 536 -20.84 -6.55 -64.99
N TYR A 537 -19.61 -7.01 -65.31
CA TYR A 537 -18.53 -7.15 -64.37
C TYR A 537 -17.47 -6.04 -64.53
N ILE A 538 -17.27 -5.29 -63.48
CA ILE A 538 -16.26 -4.22 -63.44
C ILE A 538 -14.99 -4.77 -62.79
N ARG A 539 -13.89 -4.86 -63.53
CA ARG A 539 -12.62 -5.36 -63.04
C ARG A 539 -12.00 -4.36 -62.03
N LYS A 540 -11.60 -4.83 -60.89
CA LYS A 540 -10.96 -4.05 -59.82
C LYS A 540 -9.49 -4.41 -59.57
N GLN A 541 -9.14 -5.67 -59.65
CA GLN A 541 -7.75 -6.10 -59.33
C GLN A 541 -7.39 -7.34 -60.14
N THR A 542 -6.16 -7.35 -60.68
CA THR A 542 -5.54 -8.51 -61.29
C THR A 542 -4.53 -9.13 -60.34
N LEU A 543 -4.65 -10.44 -60.06
CA LEU A 543 -3.78 -11.25 -59.26
C LEU A 543 -2.94 -12.19 -60.14
N THR A 544 -1.92 -12.80 -59.51
CA THR A 544 -1.14 -13.84 -60.21
C THR A 544 -1.96 -15.09 -60.53
N THR A 545 -2.99 -15.38 -59.74
CA THR A 545 -3.85 -16.56 -59.82
C THR A 545 -5.22 -16.31 -60.47
N GLY A 546 -5.68 -15.07 -60.54
CA GLY A 546 -7.02 -14.72 -61.01
C GLY A 546 -7.30 -13.23 -61.14
N GLU A 547 -8.52 -12.87 -61.37
CA GLU A 547 -8.99 -11.48 -61.41
C GLU A 547 -10.17 -11.28 -60.46
N ARG A 548 -10.29 -10.05 -59.94
CA ARG A 548 -11.38 -9.66 -59.01
C ARG A 548 -12.28 -8.64 -59.69
N TYR A 549 -13.54 -8.92 -59.58
CA TYR A 549 -14.60 -8.12 -60.22
C TYR A 549 -15.66 -7.68 -59.21
N ILE A 550 -16.37 -6.59 -59.50
CA ILE A 550 -17.55 -6.17 -58.77
C ILE A 550 -18.72 -6.01 -59.74
N THR A 551 -19.93 -6.20 -59.24
CA THR A 551 -21.17 -5.86 -59.95
C THR A 551 -21.87 -4.73 -59.23
N GLU A 552 -22.74 -3.96 -59.94
CA GLU A 552 -23.56 -2.90 -59.31
C GLU A 552 -24.42 -3.41 -58.16
N GLU A 553 -25.01 -4.60 -58.35
CA GLU A 553 -25.82 -5.27 -57.36
C GLU A 553 -25.01 -5.62 -56.10
N LEU A 554 -23.82 -6.15 -56.28
CA LEU A 554 -22.90 -6.47 -55.15
C LEU A 554 -22.50 -5.21 -54.40
N LYS A 555 -22.23 -4.11 -55.10
CA LYS A 555 -21.87 -2.83 -54.49
C LYS A 555 -23.02 -2.19 -53.73
N LYS A 556 -24.24 -2.28 -54.21
CA LYS A 556 -25.43 -1.79 -53.50
C LYS A 556 -25.64 -2.54 -52.20
N MET A 557 -25.58 -3.87 -52.23
CA MET A 557 -25.75 -4.73 -51.05
C MET A 557 -24.60 -4.57 -50.06
N GLU A 558 -23.38 -4.36 -50.58
CA GLU A 558 -22.23 -4.03 -49.72
C GLU A 558 -22.50 -2.79 -48.87
N ASN A 559 -22.98 -1.72 -49.49
CA ASN A 559 -23.28 -0.48 -48.77
C ASN A 559 -24.38 -0.69 -47.70
N GLU A 560 -25.38 -1.54 -48.04
CA GLU A 560 -26.47 -1.89 -47.11
C GLU A 560 -25.94 -2.72 -45.93
N ILE A 561 -25.11 -3.77 -46.16
CA ILE A 561 -24.58 -4.64 -45.12
C ILE A 561 -23.56 -3.89 -44.25
N LEU A 562 -22.61 -3.13 -44.83
CA LEU A 562 -21.62 -2.37 -44.09
C LEU A 562 -22.24 -1.23 -43.31
N GLY A 563 -23.22 -0.52 -43.92
CA GLY A 563 -23.97 0.54 -43.24
C GLY A 563 -24.78 0.01 -42.06
N ALA A 564 -25.42 -1.16 -42.21
CA ALA A 564 -26.14 -1.81 -41.12
C ALA A 564 -25.18 -2.25 -39.99
N LYS A 565 -24.02 -2.80 -40.33
CA LYS A 565 -23.03 -3.20 -39.35
C LYS A 565 -22.48 -2.01 -38.54
N GLU A 566 -22.11 -0.90 -39.20
CA GLU A 566 -21.67 0.32 -38.51
C GLU A 566 -22.78 0.86 -37.59
N LYS A 567 -24.04 0.82 -38.05
CA LYS A 567 -25.20 1.25 -37.28
C LYS A 567 -25.48 0.35 -36.07
N ILE A 568 -25.36 -0.98 -36.22
CA ILE A 568 -25.44 -1.93 -35.08
C ILE A 568 -24.42 -1.59 -34.03
N ILE A 569 -23.14 -1.45 -34.39
CA ILE A 569 -22.06 -1.14 -33.44
C ILE A 569 -22.33 0.17 -32.68
N ALA A 570 -22.82 1.20 -33.41
CA ALA A 570 -23.15 2.48 -32.79
C ALA A 570 -24.32 2.36 -31.79
N LEU A 571 -25.42 1.69 -32.20
CA LEU A 571 -26.57 1.46 -31.33
C LEU A 571 -26.26 0.58 -30.11
N GLU A 572 -25.44 -0.47 -30.27
CA GLU A 572 -25.02 -1.32 -29.17
C GLU A 572 -24.13 -0.54 -28.22
N TYR A 573 -23.25 0.34 -28.71
CA TYR A 573 -22.43 1.21 -27.87
C TYR A 573 -23.32 2.22 -27.10
N ASP A 574 -24.26 2.87 -27.74
CA ASP A 574 -25.18 3.82 -27.09
C ASP A 574 -26.00 3.11 -26.00
N GLU A 575 -26.48 1.90 -26.28
CA GLU A 575 -27.27 1.11 -25.33
C GLU A 575 -26.40 0.63 -24.16
N PHE A 576 -25.14 0.23 -24.43
CA PHE A 576 -24.17 -0.10 -23.38
C PHE A 576 -23.91 1.10 -22.46
N VAL A 577 -23.81 2.30 -23.01
CA VAL A 577 -23.65 3.54 -22.22
C VAL A 577 -24.89 3.80 -21.35
N ASN A 578 -26.09 3.54 -21.86
CA ASN A 578 -27.33 3.67 -21.08
C ASN A 578 -27.36 2.69 -19.89
N ILE A 579 -27.06 1.41 -20.13
CA ILE A 579 -26.98 0.36 -19.11
C ILE A 579 -25.93 0.75 -18.04
N ARG A 580 -24.73 1.19 -18.47
CA ARG A 580 -23.70 1.66 -17.57
C ARG A 580 -24.17 2.80 -16.69
N ASN A 581 -24.82 3.81 -17.25
CA ASN A 581 -25.31 4.97 -16.52
C ASN A 581 -26.41 4.59 -15.51
N GLU A 582 -27.27 3.63 -15.85
CA GLU A 582 -28.27 3.09 -14.93
C GLU A 582 -27.60 2.38 -13.74
N ILE A 583 -26.58 1.55 -13.97
CA ILE A 583 -25.79 0.92 -12.91
C ILE A 583 -25.06 1.96 -12.09
N GLN A 584 -24.50 3.00 -12.72
CA GLN A 584 -23.80 4.12 -12.06
C GLN A 584 -24.73 4.87 -11.08
N SER A 585 -26.00 5.05 -11.39
CA SER A 585 -26.98 5.67 -10.48
C SER A 585 -27.13 4.91 -9.15
N ASN A 586 -26.75 3.62 -9.12
CA ASN A 586 -26.77 2.75 -7.95
C ASN A 586 -25.38 2.59 -7.28
N ALA A 587 -24.39 3.41 -7.62
CA ALA A 587 -23.00 3.28 -7.13
C ALA A 587 -22.91 3.26 -5.58
N LYS A 588 -23.71 4.08 -4.88
CA LYS A 588 -23.76 4.10 -3.40
C LYS A 588 -24.18 2.74 -2.81
N ARG A 589 -25.16 2.05 -3.41
CA ARG A 589 -25.62 0.72 -2.97
C ARG A 589 -24.52 -0.33 -3.19
N ILE A 590 -23.88 -0.30 -4.36
CA ILE A 590 -22.79 -1.20 -4.72
C ILE A 590 -21.62 -1.03 -3.75
N GLN A 591 -21.20 0.20 -3.48
CA GLN A 591 -20.09 0.49 -2.55
C GLN A 591 -20.41 0.07 -1.10
N ARG A 592 -21.65 0.30 -0.63
CA ARG A 592 -22.07 -0.15 0.70
C ARG A 592 -21.99 -1.67 0.82
N THR A 593 -22.48 -2.40 -0.18
CA THR A 593 -22.40 -3.85 -0.25
C THR A 593 -20.95 -4.34 -0.29
N ALA A 594 -20.10 -3.71 -1.09
CA ALA A 594 -18.67 -4.04 -1.16
C ALA A 594 -17.95 -3.84 0.20
N SER A 595 -18.29 -2.75 0.92
CA SER A 595 -17.79 -2.50 2.28
C SER A 595 -18.24 -3.57 3.28
N ALA A 596 -19.50 -4.02 3.19
CA ALA A 596 -20.01 -5.11 4.03
C ALA A 596 -19.27 -6.43 3.76
N ILE A 597 -19.06 -6.76 2.48
CA ILE A 597 -18.32 -7.95 2.07
C ILE A 597 -16.86 -7.89 2.56
N SER A 598 -16.19 -6.76 2.42
CA SER A 598 -14.80 -6.63 2.86
C SER A 598 -14.62 -6.79 4.37
N LYS A 599 -15.57 -6.27 5.18
CA LYS A 599 -15.60 -6.46 6.63
C LYS A 599 -15.79 -7.94 6.99
N LEU A 600 -16.72 -8.62 6.32
CA LEU A 600 -16.99 -10.04 6.55
C LEU A 600 -15.78 -10.90 6.19
N ASP A 601 -15.15 -10.63 5.07
CA ASP A 601 -13.96 -11.34 4.58
C ASP A 601 -12.78 -11.19 5.55
N VAL A 602 -12.56 -10.00 6.11
CA VAL A 602 -11.50 -9.79 7.11
C VAL A 602 -11.77 -10.58 8.39
N ILE A 603 -12.97 -10.49 8.96
CA ILE A 603 -13.32 -11.25 10.19
C ILE A 603 -13.20 -12.76 9.96
N GLN A 604 -13.68 -13.24 8.81
CA GLN A 604 -13.58 -14.65 8.43
C GLN A 604 -12.11 -15.06 8.26
N GLY A 605 -11.28 -14.25 7.57
CA GLY A 605 -9.85 -14.51 7.41
C GLY A 605 -9.10 -14.56 8.74
N LEU A 606 -9.41 -13.65 9.68
CA LEU A 606 -8.85 -13.65 11.04
C LEU A 606 -9.31 -14.88 11.85
N ALA A 607 -10.57 -15.33 11.69
CA ALA A 607 -11.07 -16.55 12.32
C ALA A 607 -10.30 -17.79 11.83
N ASN A 608 -10.00 -17.87 10.52
CA ASN A 608 -9.15 -18.93 9.97
C ASN A 608 -7.74 -18.92 10.55
N VAL A 609 -7.10 -17.74 10.64
CA VAL A 609 -5.79 -17.60 11.29
C VAL A 609 -5.83 -18.09 12.74
N ALA A 610 -6.86 -17.68 13.49
CA ALA A 610 -7.02 -18.06 14.89
C ALA A 610 -7.20 -19.58 15.07
N ASN A 611 -7.89 -20.26 14.14
CA ASN A 611 -8.02 -21.72 14.14
C ASN A 611 -6.73 -22.42 13.72
N GLU A 612 -6.09 -22.01 12.61
CA GLU A 612 -4.88 -22.62 12.08
C GLU A 612 -3.71 -22.55 13.07
N LEU A 613 -3.56 -21.40 13.78
CA LEU A 613 -2.40 -21.10 14.61
C LEU A 613 -2.69 -21.18 16.12
N ASN A 614 -3.87 -21.65 16.51
CA ASN A 614 -4.31 -21.75 17.92
C ASN A 614 -4.11 -20.43 18.69
N TYR A 615 -4.71 -19.34 18.18
CA TYR A 615 -4.70 -18.04 18.84
C TYR A 615 -5.87 -17.93 19.83
N CYS A 616 -5.63 -17.25 20.96
CA CYS A 616 -6.64 -17.00 21.99
C CYS A 616 -7.33 -15.64 21.79
N LYS A 617 -8.57 -15.52 22.29
CA LYS A 617 -9.29 -14.26 22.41
C LYS A 617 -8.64 -13.40 23.49
N PRO A 618 -8.13 -12.18 23.19
CA PRO A 618 -7.65 -11.29 24.23
C PRO A 618 -8.81 -10.67 25.02
N GLU A 619 -8.60 -10.41 26.30
CA GLU A 619 -9.44 -9.57 27.13
C GLU A 619 -9.02 -8.11 26.97
N ILE A 620 -9.93 -7.26 26.45
CA ILE A 620 -9.64 -5.84 26.22
C ILE A 620 -10.37 -5.00 27.26
N MET A 621 -9.61 -4.21 27.99
CA MET A 621 -10.13 -3.34 29.05
C MET A 621 -9.59 -1.90 28.91
N ASP A 622 -10.31 -0.94 29.47
CA ASP A 622 -9.84 0.45 29.60
C ASP A 622 -9.03 0.63 30.89
N ASP A 623 -7.93 -0.12 30.99
CA ASP A 623 -6.99 -0.08 32.09
C ASP A 623 -5.54 0.07 31.58
N ASP A 624 -4.55 -0.06 32.48
CA ASP A 624 -3.14 0.16 32.19
C ASP A 624 -2.29 -1.13 32.17
N VAL A 625 -2.95 -2.32 32.18
CA VAL A 625 -2.27 -3.60 32.31
C VAL A 625 -2.11 -4.28 30.96
N ILE A 626 -0.91 -4.80 30.68
CA ILE A 626 -0.64 -5.76 29.61
C ILE A 626 -0.09 -7.03 30.30
N ASP A 627 -0.91 -8.08 30.37
CA ASP A 627 -0.54 -9.39 30.92
C ASP A 627 -0.69 -10.48 29.85
N ILE A 628 0.43 -11.00 29.36
CA ILE A 628 0.47 -12.01 28.31
C ILE A 628 1.12 -13.27 28.91
N LYS A 629 0.43 -14.41 28.82
CA LYS A 629 0.98 -15.70 29.25
C LYS A 629 1.27 -16.57 28.03
N ASN A 630 2.46 -17.19 28.05
CA ASN A 630 2.94 -18.06 26.97
C ASN A 630 2.82 -17.41 25.58
N GLY A 631 3.15 -16.11 25.48
CA GLY A 631 3.11 -15.34 24.23
C GLY A 631 4.11 -15.89 23.21
N ARG A 632 3.75 -15.81 21.93
CA ARG A 632 4.54 -16.22 20.78
C ARG A 632 4.67 -15.08 19.78
N HIS A 633 5.78 -15.05 19.02
CA HIS A 633 5.95 -14.03 17.98
C HIS A 633 5.24 -14.48 16.68
N PRO A 634 4.17 -13.81 16.21
CA PRO A 634 3.32 -14.31 15.14
C PRO A 634 4.06 -14.61 13.82
N VAL A 635 5.06 -13.81 13.50
CA VAL A 635 5.85 -13.98 12.26
C VAL A 635 6.91 -15.06 12.42
N VAL A 636 7.64 -15.04 13.54
CA VAL A 636 8.77 -15.97 13.75
C VAL A 636 8.25 -17.40 13.92
N GLU A 637 7.17 -17.62 14.69
CA GLU A 637 6.59 -18.95 14.86
C GLU A 637 6.12 -19.59 13.55
N LYS A 638 5.69 -18.78 12.57
CA LYS A 638 5.29 -19.25 11.24
C LYS A 638 6.45 -19.61 10.31
N ILE A 639 7.66 -19.07 10.59
CA ILE A 639 8.86 -19.29 9.78
C ILE A 639 9.66 -20.50 10.27
N ILE A 640 9.74 -20.70 11.60
CA ILE A 640 10.49 -21.81 12.20
C ILE A 640 9.62 -23.07 12.25
N PRO A 641 10.23 -24.28 12.39
CA PRO A 641 9.46 -25.52 12.55
C PRO A 641 8.47 -25.44 13.72
N TYR A 642 7.32 -26.09 13.54
CA TYR A 642 6.28 -26.11 14.56
C TYR A 642 6.79 -26.71 15.88
N GLY A 643 6.58 -26.00 16.98
CA GLY A 643 7.02 -26.41 18.32
C GLY A 643 8.41 -25.91 18.74
N ASP A 644 9.20 -25.34 17.84
CA ASP A 644 10.54 -24.83 18.16
C ASP A 644 10.54 -23.42 18.77
N PHE A 645 9.40 -22.72 18.77
CA PHE A 645 9.29 -21.39 19.36
C PHE A 645 9.16 -21.44 20.87
N VAL A 646 10.05 -20.73 21.57
CA VAL A 646 10.00 -20.64 23.04
C VAL A 646 9.05 -19.52 23.45
N GLN A 647 7.95 -19.89 24.08
CA GLN A 647 6.92 -18.98 24.58
C GLN A 647 7.41 -18.18 25.79
N ASN A 648 6.99 -16.91 25.90
CA ASN A 648 7.38 -16.03 27.00
C ASN A 648 6.21 -15.29 27.59
N ASP A 649 6.24 -15.07 28.90
CA ASP A 649 5.30 -14.25 29.62
C ASP A 649 5.74 -12.78 29.60
N SER A 650 4.78 -11.86 29.67
CA SER A 650 5.05 -10.43 29.79
C SER A 650 4.01 -9.78 30.69
N LEU A 651 4.47 -9.05 31.68
CA LEU A 651 3.63 -8.22 32.53
C LEU A 651 4.13 -6.79 32.52
N LEU A 652 3.26 -5.87 32.13
CA LEU A 652 3.50 -4.43 32.13
C LEU A 652 2.30 -3.71 32.73
N ASN A 653 2.55 -2.72 33.58
CA ASN A 653 1.52 -1.83 34.12
C ASN A 653 2.15 -0.48 34.46
N SER A 654 1.36 0.52 34.79
CA SER A 654 1.88 1.85 35.16
C SER A 654 2.38 1.97 36.61
N SER A 655 2.33 0.88 37.40
CA SER A 655 2.72 0.84 38.81
C SER A 655 4.04 0.08 39.05
N GLU A 656 3.97 -1.23 39.25
CA GLU A 656 5.11 -2.04 39.70
C GLU A 656 6.00 -2.55 38.57
N ASN A 657 5.44 -2.72 37.35
CA ASN A 657 6.13 -3.25 36.18
C ASN A 657 6.03 -2.27 34.99
N ARG A 658 6.34 -0.97 35.20
CA ARG A 658 6.26 0.01 34.12
C ARG A 658 7.50 0.07 33.25
N LEU A 659 8.67 -0.26 33.80
CA LEU A 659 9.94 -0.29 33.11
C LEU A 659 10.60 -1.65 33.32
N ASN A 660 10.53 -2.52 32.32
CA ASN A 660 11.17 -3.82 32.32
C ASN A 660 12.53 -3.72 31.64
N ILE A 661 13.60 -3.79 32.43
CA ILE A 661 15.00 -3.75 31.94
C ILE A 661 15.41 -5.18 31.60
N ILE A 662 15.70 -5.44 30.32
CA ILE A 662 15.96 -6.78 29.78
C ILE A 662 17.45 -6.90 29.45
N THR A 663 18.17 -7.72 30.19
CA THR A 663 19.61 -7.97 29.97
C THR A 663 19.85 -9.35 29.32
N GLY A 664 21.05 -9.54 28.80
CA GLY A 664 21.49 -10.81 28.20
C GLY A 664 22.15 -10.61 26.83
N PRO A 665 22.70 -11.69 26.24
CA PRO A 665 23.50 -11.62 25.03
C PRO A 665 22.67 -11.23 23.81
N ASN A 666 23.31 -10.58 22.82
CA ASN A 666 22.73 -10.38 21.50
C ASN A 666 22.50 -11.73 20.83
N MET A 667 21.53 -11.87 19.98
CA MET A 667 21.05 -13.12 19.34
C MET A 667 20.29 -14.08 20.27
N ALA A 668 20.18 -13.81 21.56
CA ALA A 668 19.41 -14.65 22.48
C ALA A 668 17.87 -14.48 22.32
N GLY A 669 17.40 -13.40 21.66
CA GLY A 669 15.97 -13.19 21.37
C GLY A 669 15.32 -12.02 22.10
N LYS A 670 16.06 -11.12 22.76
CA LYS A 670 15.53 -9.92 23.45
C LYS A 670 14.64 -9.07 22.53
N SER A 671 15.17 -8.65 21.38
CA SER A 671 14.44 -7.81 20.40
C SER A 671 13.22 -8.55 19.84
N THR A 672 13.30 -9.88 19.64
CA THR A 672 12.16 -10.71 19.20
C THR A 672 11.05 -10.70 20.24
N PHE A 673 11.40 -10.85 21.52
CA PHE A 673 10.45 -10.80 22.64
C PHE A 673 9.75 -9.42 22.73
N MET A 674 10.50 -8.33 22.65
CA MET A 674 9.89 -7.00 22.71
C MET A 674 8.96 -6.73 21.54
N ARG A 675 9.37 -7.10 20.31
CA ARG A 675 8.51 -7.00 19.12
C ARG A 675 7.25 -7.87 19.26
N GLN A 676 7.38 -9.07 19.84
CA GLN A 676 6.25 -9.95 20.13
C GLN A 676 5.18 -9.25 20.97
N VAL A 677 5.57 -8.58 22.06
CA VAL A 677 4.63 -7.84 22.93
C VAL A 677 3.92 -6.73 22.16
N ALA A 678 4.64 -5.93 21.36
CA ALA A 678 4.04 -4.89 20.54
C ALA A 678 3.08 -5.45 19.48
N LEU A 679 3.48 -6.52 18.77
CA LEU A 679 2.64 -7.15 17.75
C LEU A 679 1.37 -7.76 18.35
N ILE A 680 1.46 -8.41 19.52
CA ILE A 680 0.30 -8.94 20.24
C ILE A 680 -0.65 -7.80 20.62
N THR A 681 -0.13 -6.67 21.12
CA THR A 681 -0.94 -5.49 21.48
C THR A 681 -1.63 -4.91 20.24
N ILE A 682 -0.93 -4.77 19.13
CA ILE A 682 -1.51 -4.29 17.86
C ILE A 682 -2.59 -5.27 17.35
N MET A 683 -2.30 -6.59 17.37
CA MET A 683 -3.28 -7.61 16.98
C MET A 683 -4.54 -7.55 17.83
N ALA A 684 -4.41 -7.40 19.13
CA ALA A 684 -5.55 -7.25 20.04
C ALA A 684 -6.40 -6.02 19.68
N GLN A 685 -5.78 -4.87 19.43
CA GLN A 685 -6.48 -3.61 19.15
C GLN A 685 -7.00 -3.48 17.70
N ILE A 686 -6.60 -4.34 16.76
CA ILE A 686 -7.32 -4.45 15.48
C ILE A 686 -8.57 -5.33 15.57
N GLY A 687 -8.80 -6.02 16.70
CA GLY A 687 -9.89 -6.98 16.90
C GLY A 687 -9.54 -8.39 16.41
N SER A 688 -8.27 -8.79 16.50
CA SER A 688 -7.78 -10.14 16.17
C SER A 688 -7.51 -10.96 17.43
N PHE A 689 -7.67 -12.27 17.34
CA PHE A 689 -7.10 -13.18 18.32
C PHE A 689 -5.58 -13.15 18.27
N VAL A 690 -4.91 -13.50 19.37
CA VAL A 690 -3.48 -13.29 19.57
C VAL A 690 -2.73 -14.58 19.87
N PRO A 691 -1.45 -14.68 19.47
CA PRO A 691 -0.60 -15.84 19.69
C PRO A 691 -0.15 -15.95 21.16
N ALA A 692 -1.05 -16.31 22.05
CA ALA A 692 -0.82 -16.51 23.47
C ALA A 692 -1.73 -17.61 24.02
N GLU A 693 -1.48 -18.07 25.24
CA GLU A 693 -2.43 -18.91 26.00
C GLU A 693 -3.50 -18.04 26.68
N TYR A 694 -3.06 -16.87 27.20
CA TYR A 694 -3.92 -15.84 27.78
C TYR A 694 -3.33 -14.47 27.50
N ALA A 695 -4.19 -13.51 27.24
CA ALA A 695 -3.79 -12.12 27.06
C ALA A 695 -4.85 -11.17 27.61
N HIS A 696 -4.46 -10.35 28.58
CA HIS A 696 -5.22 -9.18 29.02
C HIS A 696 -4.49 -7.92 28.52
N ILE A 697 -5.17 -7.10 27.74
CA ILE A 697 -4.58 -5.94 27.11
C ILE A 697 -5.38 -4.69 27.48
N GLY A 698 -4.82 -3.88 28.35
CA GLY A 698 -5.28 -2.51 28.57
C GLY A 698 -4.97 -1.67 27.34
N VAL A 699 -5.96 -0.87 26.90
CA VAL A 699 -5.85 -0.12 25.65
C VAL A 699 -4.64 0.81 25.63
N VAL A 700 -3.85 0.70 24.59
CA VAL A 700 -2.65 1.50 24.31
C VAL A 700 -2.97 2.58 23.29
N ASP A 701 -2.62 3.83 23.60
CA ASP A 701 -2.85 4.97 22.70
C ASP A 701 -1.77 5.12 21.61
N LYS A 702 -0.52 4.72 21.93
CA LYS A 702 0.62 4.83 21.00
C LYS A 702 1.61 3.69 21.23
N VAL A 703 2.21 3.22 20.15
CA VAL A 703 3.34 2.30 20.21
C VAL A 703 4.56 2.97 19.60
N PHE A 704 5.62 3.08 20.39
CA PHE A 704 6.90 3.59 19.93
C PHE A 704 7.95 2.50 19.98
N THR A 705 8.74 2.41 18.90
CA THR A 705 9.85 1.45 18.85
C THR A 705 11.13 2.11 18.39
N ARG A 706 12.19 1.85 19.16
CA ARG A 706 13.57 2.09 18.75
C ARG A 706 14.28 0.74 18.76
N VAL A 707 14.50 0.15 17.60
CA VAL A 707 15.08 -1.19 17.45
C VAL A 707 16.13 -1.17 16.34
N GLY A 708 17.40 -1.41 16.71
CA GLY A 708 18.52 -1.55 15.78
C GLY A 708 18.82 -0.30 14.94
N ALA A 709 20.08 -0.11 14.51
CA ALA A 709 20.40 0.90 13.52
C ALA A 709 20.16 0.35 12.13
N SER A 710 19.29 0.98 11.33
CA SER A 710 19.38 0.90 9.88
C SER A 710 20.36 1.99 9.44
N ASP A 711 21.49 1.60 8.85
CA ASP A 711 22.41 2.54 8.22
C ASP A 711 21.66 3.21 7.05
N ASP A 712 21.15 4.39 7.26
CA ASP A 712 20.64 5.22 6.18
C ASP A 712 21.79 6.09 5.63
N LEU A 713 22.58 5.47 4.76
CA LEU A 713 23.71 6.14 4.09
C LEU A 713 23.26 7.31 3.20
N SER A 714 21.98 7.40 2.87
CA SER A 714 21.45 8.43 1.96
C SER A 714 21.22 9.78 2.66
N SER A 715 20.98 9.79 3.97
CA SER A 715 20.76 11.03 4.75
C SER A 715 22.03 11.79 5.08
N GLY A 716 23.21 11.14 5.04
CA GLY A 716 24.46 11.72 5.49
C GLY A 716 24.51 12.02 7.00
N GLU A 717 23.49 11.62 7.76
CA GLU A 717 23.44 11.78 9.21
C GLU A 717 24.17 10.61 9.92
N SER A 718 24.79 10.91 11.05
CA SER A 718 25.40 9.88 11.90
C SER A 718 24.29 8.95 12.45
N THR A 719 24.53 7.63 12.44
CA THR A 719 23.62 6.64 13.07
C THR A 719 23.24 6.99 14.51
N PHE A 720 24.18 7.60 15.26
CA PHE A 720 23.92 8.09 16.61
C PHE A 720 22.97 9.30 16.62
N MET A 721 23.06 10.22 15.63
CA MET A 721 22.15 11.37 15.54
C MET A 721 20.72 10.90 15.23
N VAL A 722 20.56 9.97 14.28
CA VAL A 722 19.26 9.36 13.96
C VAL A 722 18.67 8.68 15.21
N GLU A 723 19.47 7.91 15.94
CA GLU A 723 19.07 7.29 17.21
C GLU A 723 18.55 8.33 18.21
N MET A 724 19.30 9.43 18.41
CA MET A 724 18.90 10.49 19.34
C MET A 724 17.64 11.24 18.91
N MET A 725 17.42 11.41 17.61
CA MET A 725 16.19 12.00 17.08
C MET A 725 14.96 11.09 17.32
N GLU A 726 15.11 9.79 17.14
CA GLU A 726 14.06 8.82 17.45
C GLU A 726 13.73 8.79 18.95
N VAL A 727 14.75 8.73 19.80
CA VAL A 727 14.57 8.80 21.27
C VAL A 727 13.91 10.12 21.68
N ALA A 728 14.33 11.25 21.11
CA ALA A 728 13.74 12.56 21.40
C ALA A 728 12.25 12.61 20.99
N ASN A 729 11.89 12.00 19.84
CA ASN A 729 10.49 11.87 19.42
C ASN A 729 9.66 11.07 20.42
N ILE A 730 10.19 9.93 20.88
CA ILE A 730 9.54 9.08 21.89
C ILE A 730 9.32 9.86 23.19
N LEU A 731 10.37 10.47 23.74
CA LEU A 731 10.31 11.18 25.01
C LEU A 731 9.37 12.40 25.01
N LYS A 732 9.17 13.04 23.84
CA LYS A 732 8.26 14.18 23.69
C LYS A 732 6.79 13.76 23.55
N ASN A 733 6.52 12.59 22.96
CA ASN A 733 5.18 12.21 22.53
C ASN A 733 4.57 11.03 23.29
N ALA A 734 5.36 10.26 24.07
CA ALA A 734 4.85 9.16 24.87
C ALA A 734 3.97 9.67 26.02
N THR A 735 2.92 8.92 26.34
CA THR A 735 1.95 9.14 27.42
C THR A 735 2.05 8.01 28.44
N ASP A 736 1.29 8.08 29.51
CA ASP A 736 1.14 7.01 30.50
C ASP A 736 0.44 5.75 29.93
N ARG A 737 -0.33 5.92 28.84
CA ARG A 737 -1.00 4.79 28.11
C ARG A 737 -0.14 4.20 27.01
N SER A 738 1.02 4.81 26.68
CA SER A 738 1.87 4.36 25.57
C SER A 738 2.66 3.10 25.91
N LEU A 739 2.91 2.26 24.89
CA LEU A 739 3.87 1.17 24.92
C LEU A 739 5.15 1.60 24.21
N VAL A 740 6.26 1.56 24.94
CA VAL A 740 7.57 2.01 24.47
C VAL A 740 8.55 0.83 24.43
N ILE A 741 9.21 0.65 23.29
CA ILE A 741 10.25 -0.37 23.09
C ILE A 741 11.55 0.31 22.75
N LEU A 742 12.54 0.14 23.63
CA LEU A 742 13.88 0.69 23.52
C LEU A 742 14.91 -0.45 23.46
N ASP A 743 15.59 -0.58 22.34
CA ASP A 743 16.58 -1.64 22.12
C ASP A 743 17.98 -1.04 21.93
N GLU A 744 18.86 -1.32 22.87
CA GLU A 744 20.29 -0.97 22.86
C GLU A 744 20.57 0.54 22.68
N ILE A 745 19.93 1.39 23.46
CA ILE A 745 20.14 2.85 23.43
C ILE A 745 21.57 3.21 23.89
N GLY A 746 22.20 4.16 23.18
CA GLY A 746 23.53 4.69 23.50
C GLY A 746 24.70 3.90 22.91
N ARG A 747 24.42 2.99 21.96
CA ARG A 747 25.46 2.13 21.35
C ARG A 747 26.39 2.85 20.37
N GLY A 748 25.92 3.95 19.78
CA GLY A 748 26.63 4.70 18.72
C GLY A 748 27.68 5.70 19.20
N THR A 749 28.00 5.74 20.52
CA THR A 749 28.96 6.68 21.14
C THR A 749 29.93 6.00 22.13
N SER A 750 30.68 6.80 22.89
CA SER A 750 31.59 6.27 23.92
C SER A 750 30.77 5.53 24.99
N THR A 751 31.37 4.48 25.63
CA THR A 751 30.68 3.63 26.60
C THR A 751 30.06 4.43 27.76
N TYR A 752 30.76 5.41 28.29
CA TYR A 752 30.28 6.21 29.42
C TYR A 752 29.21 7.23 29.02
N ASP A 753 29.34 7.84 27.84
CA ASP A 753 28.28 8.73 27.30
C ASP A 753 27.00 7.94 26.98
N GLY A 754 27.17 6.77 26.33
CA GLY A 754 26.03 5.91 26.00
C GLY A 754 25.30 5.40 27.24
N LEU A 755 26.05 4.94 28.27
CA LEU A 755 25.47 4.52 29.55
C LEU A 755 24.76 5.69 30.25
N SER A 756 25.35 6.89 30.28
CA SER A 756 24.76 8.06 30.92
C SER A 756 23.44 8.47 30.23
N ILE A 757 23.41 8.42 28.91
CA ILE A 757 22.19 8.71 28.12
C ILE A 757 21.13 7.61 28.38
N ALA A 758 21.50 6.34 28.29
CA ALA A 758 20.58 5.23 28.51
C ALA A 758 19.96 5.27 29.92
N TRP A 759 20.76 5.60 30.92
CA TRP A 759 20.32 5.77 32.31
C TRP A 759 19.31 6.91 32.44
N ALA A 760 19.63 8.11 31.89
CA ALA A 760 18.77 9.27 31.94
C ALA A 760 17.45 9.05 31.16
N VAL A 761 17.51 8.35 30.04
CA VAL A 761 16.31 7.95 29.25
C VAL A 761 15.43 7.02 30.06
N ALA A 762 16.02 5.99 30.73
CA ALA A 762 15.28 5.06 31.57
C ALA A 762 14.55 5.78 32.73
N GLU A 763 15.25 6.72 33.41
CA GLU A 763 14.65 7.55 34.45
C GLU A 763 13.50 8.43 33.92
N TYR A 764 13.68 8.99 32.72
CA TYR A 764 12.68 9.89 32.15
C TYR A 764 11.41 9.14 31.69
N VAL A 765 11.53 8.00 30.99
CA VAL A 765 10.38 7.18 30.58
C VAL A 765 9.62 6.64 31.79
N SER A 766 10.31 6.31 32.88
CA SER A 766 9.66 5.91 34.14
C SER A 766 8.83 7.06 34.74
N LYS A 767 9.28 8.33 34.65
CA LYS A 767 8.53 9.50 35.10
C LYS A 767 7.27 9.75 34.24
N LEU A 768 7.32 9.42 32.93
CA LEU A 768 6.16 9.48 32.02
C LEU A 768 5.10 8.43 32.37
N LYS A 769 5.43 7.43 33.18
CA LYS A 769 4.60 6.26 33.54
C LYS A 769 4.22 5.37 32.35
N SER A 770 4.91 5.50 31.20
CA SER A 770 4.68 4.67 30.02
C SER A 770 5.12 3.22 30.28
N LYS A 771 4.38 2.25 29.74
CA LYS A 771 4.74 0.85 29.75
C LYS A 771 5.96 0.65 28.85
N THR A 772 7.11 0.29 29.42
CA THR A 772 8.38 0.30 28.69
C THR A 772 9.13 -1.01 28.80
N LEU A 773 9.52 -1.57 27.64
CA LEU A 773 10.48 -2.66 27.50
C LEU A 773 11.81 -2.07 27.06
N PHE A 774 12.85 -2.21 27.89
CA PHE A 774 14.17 -1.63 27.71
C PHE A 774 15.23 -2.73 27.62
N ALA A 775 15.63 -3.13 26.42
CA ALA A 775 16.75 -4.05 26.27
C ALA A 775 18.07 -3.31 26.24
N THR A 776 19.03 -3.82 26.97
CA THR A 776 20.36 -3.20 27.12
C THR A 776 21.47 -4.23 27.29
N HIS A 777 22.66 -3.83 26.90
CA HIS A 777 23.92 -4.53 27.21
C HIS A 777 24.68 -3.86 28.33
N TYR A 778 24.19 -2.73 28.87
CA TYR A 778 24.76 -2.06 30.04
C TYR A 778 24.26 -2.74 31.32
N HIS A 779 25.11 -3.53 31.97
CA HIS A 779 24.79 -4.25 33.22
C HIS A 779 24.50 -3.28 34.38
N GLU A 780 25.09 -2.11 34.33
CA GLU A 780 24.92 -1.06 35.33
C GLU A 780 23.43 -0.60 35.45
N LEU A 781 22.64 -0.72 34.37
CA LEU A 781 21.22 -0.37 34.41
C LEU A 781 20.39 -1.33 35.27
N VAL A 782 20.89 -2.54 35.58
CA VAL A 782 20.28 -3.45 36.56
C VAL A 782 20.14 -2.79 37.92
N GLY A 783 21.06 -1.90 38.29
CA GLY A 783 21.01 -1.13 39.52
C GLY A 783 19.89 -0.07 39.61
N LEU A 784 19.04 0.08 38.59
CA LEU A 784 17.84 0.94 38.62
C LEU A 784 16.68 0.31 39.39
N GLU A 785 16.60 -1.03 39.47
CA GLU A 785 15.62 -1.71 40.31
C GLU A 785 15.83 -1.36 41.78
N GLY A 786 14.75 -0.96 42.45
CA GLY A 786 14.80 -0.46 43.81
C GLY A 786 15.21 1.03 43.97
N LYS A 787 15.70 1.69 42.90
CA LYS A 787 15.94 3.13 42.86
C LYS A 787 14.85 3.89 42.15
N ILE A 788 14.21 3.24 41.15
CA ILE A 788 13.11 3.80 40.39
C ILE A 788 11.87 2.95 40.66
N ASP A 789 10.79 3.62 41.06
CA ASP A 789 9.52 2.93 41.24
C ASP A 789 9.05 2.32 39.93
N GLY A 790 8.61 1.05 39.99
CA GLY A 790 8.11 0.30 38.84
C GLY A 790 9.17 -0.15 37.86
N ALA A 791 10.45 -0.06 38.21
CA ALA A 791 11.53 -0.68 37.43
C ALA A 791 11.72 -2.13 37.91
N LYS A 792 11.73 -3.07 36.97
CA LYS A 792 11.98 -4.52 37.16
C LYS A 792 13.04 -5.02 36.23
N ASN A 793 13.93 -5.87 36.74
CA ASN A 793 14.92 -6.52 35.92
C ASN A 793 14.46 -7.87 35.42
N TYR A 794 14.75 -8.12 34.15
CA TYR A 794 14.56 -9.39 33.48
C TYR A 794 15.84 -9.77 32.74
N HIS A 795 16.07 -11.08 32.59
CA HIS A 795 17.15 -11.55 31.75
C HIS A 795 16.73 -12.73 30.89
N ILE A 796 17.42 -12.91 29.78
CA ILE A 796 17.21 -14.06 28.93
C ILE A 796 18.10 -15.22 29.43
N THR A 797 17.48 -16.39 29.63
CA THR A 797 18.17 -17.54 30.21
C THR A 797 19.10 -18.20 29.20
N VAL A 798 20.27 -18.57 29.72
CA VAL A 798 21.34 -19.26 29.01
C VAL A 798 21.71 -20.51 29.79
N LYS A 799 21.97 -21.61 29.10
CA LYS A 799 22.47 -22.84 29.71
C LYS A 799 23.89 -23.12 29.23
N GLU A 800 24.82 -23.17 30.14
CA GLU A 800 26.18 -23.57 29.84
C GLU A 800 26.29 -25.10 29.79
N ARG A 801 26.95 -25.62 28.78
CA ARG A 801 27.25 -27.04 28.62
C ARG A 801 28.72 -27.18 28.26
N GLY A 802 29.56 -27.22 29.31
CA GLY A 802 31.02 -27.19 29.14
C GLY A 802 31.50 -25.87 28.55
N GLU A 803 32.18 -25.90 27.43
CA GLU A 803 32.61 -24.68 26.69
C GLU A 803 31.53 -24.07 25.77
N ASP A 804 30.39 -24.74 25.61
CA ASP A 804 29.32 -24.29 24.71
C ASP A 804 28.16 -23.69 25.49
N ILE A 805 27.51 -22.66 24.86
CA ILE A 805 26.35 -21.99 25.41
C ILE A 805 25.14 -22.33 24.57
N ILE A 806 24.05 -22.71 25.22
CA ILE A 806 22.73 -22.94 24.63
C ILE A 806 21.81 -21.82 25.08
N PHE A 807 21.31 -20.99 24.15
CA PHE A 807 20.31 -19.98 24.43
C PHE A 807 18.96 -20.64 24.61
N LEU A 808 18.42 -20.60 25.83
CA LEU A 808 17.10 -21.17 26.12
C LEU A 808 15.97 -20.27 25.66
N ARG A 809 16.27 -19.01 25.33
CA ARG A 809 15.32 -17.99 24.83
C ARG A 809 14.13 -17.72 25.75
N LYS A 810 14.22 -18.11 27.02
CA LYS A 810 13.21 -17.84 28.05
C LYS A 810 13.63 -16.59 28.83
N ILE A 811 12.70 -15.63 28.94
CA ILE A 811 12.82 -14.41 29.74
C ILE A 811 12.33 -14.72 31.14
N VAL A 812 13.14 -14.39 32.15
CA VAL A 812 12.80 -14.59 33.56
C VAL A 812 13.15 -13.35 34.39
N GLU A 813 12.49 -13.17 35.51
CA GLU A 813 12.71 -12.06 36.44
C GLU A 813 14.12 -12.15 37.06
N GLY A 814 14.75 -11.00 37.28
CA GLY A 814 16.07 -10.83 37.83
C GLY A 814 17.11 -10.33 36.82
N GLY A 815 18.22 -9.78 37.31
CA GLY A 815 19.32 -9.32 36.47
C GLY A 815 20.37 -10.43 36.29
N THR A 816 21.21 -10.29 35.24
CA THR A 816 22.45 -11.08 35.08
C THR A 816 23.65 -10.16 34.91
N ASP A 817 24.74 -10.47 35.58
CA ASP A 817 25.99 -9.74 35.46
C ASP A 817 26.95 -10.40 34.45
N GLU A 818 26.59 -11.51 33.83
CA GLU A 818 27.46 -12.27 32.95
C GLU A 818 27.47 -11.71 31.51
N SER A 819 28.68 -11.57 30.97
CA SER A 819 28.91 -11.11 29.60
C SER A 819 29.20 -12.31 28.70
N TYR A 820 28.38 -12.50 27.68
CA TYR A 820 28.48 -13.63 26.73
C TYR A 820 29.06 -13.24 25.36
N GLY A 821 29.57 -12.01 25.17
CA GLY A 821 30.05 -11.51 23.87
C GLY A 821 31.12 -12.39 23.22
N ILE A 822 32.10 -12.91 24.01
CA ILE A 822 33.19 -13.76 23.51
C ILE A 822 32.65 -15.13 23.10
N HIS A 823 31.68 -15.66 23.83
CA HIS A 823 31.03 -16.92 23.48
C HIS A 823 30.24 -16.81 22.17
N VAL A 824 29.53 -15.68 21.95
CA VAL A 824 28.86 -15.41 20.68
C VAL A 824 29.88 -15.32 19.54
N ALA A 825 31.02 -14.67 19.75
CA ALA A 825 32.11 -14.62 18.77
C ALA A 825 32.64 -16.03 18.42
N LYS A 826 32.76 -16.92 19.41
CA LYS A 826 33.13 -18.32 19.18
C LYS A 826 32.09 -19.07 18.34
N LEU A 827 30.81 -18.90 18.63
CA LEU A 827 29.69 -19.46 17.85
C LEU A 827 29.64 -18.93 16.41
N ALA A 828 30.01 -17.67 16.20
CA ALA A 828 30.08 -17.04 14.88
C ALA A 828 31.31 -17.51 14.05
N GLY A 829 32.19 -18.37 14.62
CA GLY A 829 33.34 -18.92 13.92
C GLY A 829 34.59 -18.05 13.98
N VAL A 830 34.68 -17.08 14.91
CA VAL A 830 35.91 -16.34 15.14
C VAL A 830 37.02 -17.30 15.62
N PRO A 831 38.27 -17.21 15.08
CA PRO A 831 39.36 -18.13 15.43
C PRO A 831 39.58 -18.28 16.93
N LYS A 832 39.87 -19.50 17.39
CA LYS A 832 40.05 -19.81 18.81
C LYS A 832 41.18 -18.98 19.47
N GLU A 833 42.23 -18.66 18.75
CA GLU A 833 43.31 -17.79 19.21
C GLU A 833 42.83 -16.39 19.60
N VAL A 834 41.92 -15.81 18.77
CA VAL A 834 41.33 -14.50 19.03
C VAL A 834 40.40 -14.54 20.24
N THR A 835 39.54 -15.57 20.32
CA THR A 835 38.57 -15.71 21.43
C THR A 835 39.24 -16.00 22.74
N ASN A 836 40.32 -16.83 22.78
CA ASN A 836 41.13 -17.06 23.97
C ASN A 836 41.85 -15.79 24.43
N ARG A 837 42.42 -15.03 23.48
CA ARG A 837 43.06 -13.75 23.81
C ARG A 837 42.07 -12.72 24.32
N ALA A 838 40.84 -12.69 23.75
CA ALA A 838 39.76 -11.82 24.23
C ALA A 838 39.38 -12.14 25.70
N ASN A 839 39.31 -13.43 26.08
CA ASN A 839 39.05 -13.85 27.46
C ASN A 839 40.14 -13.37 28.42
N GLU A 840 41.42 -13.48 28.04
CA GLU A 840 42.53 -12.97 28.84
C GLU A 840 42.45 -11.44 29.06
N ILE A 841 42.04 -10.71 28.01
CA ILE A 841 41.91 -9.26 28.10
C ILE A 841 40.71 -8.88 28.96
N LEU A 842 39.56 -9.56 28.80
CA LEU A 842 38.37 -9.34 29.60
C LEU A 842 38.68 -9.50 31.09
N PHE A 843 39.33 -10.61 31.46
CA PHE A 843 39.73 -10.87 32.83
C PHE A 843 40.64 -9.76 33.43
N LYS A 844 41.54 -9.20 32.60
CA LYS A 844 42.40 -8.08 33.03
C LYS A 844 41.64 -6.78 33.25
N LEU A 845 40.63 -6.50 32.39
CA LEU A 845 39.80 -5.32 32.48
C LEU A 845 38.89 -5.38 33.71
N GLU A 846 38.25 -6.53 33.95
CA GLU A 846 37.43 -6.74 35.13
C GLU A 846 38.19 -6.60 36.43
N LYS A 847 39.42 -7.14 36.52
CA LYS A 847 40.31 -6.94 37.67
C LYS A 847 40.66 -5.46 37.90
N LYS A 848 40.84 -4.68 36.82
CA LYS A 848 41.16 -3.24 36.89
C LYS A 848 40.01 -2.41 37.42
N ASN A 849 38.79 -2.75 37.05
CA ASN A 849 37.55 -2.11 37.52
C ASN A 849 37.29 -2.40 39.01
N ILE A 850 37.54 -3.63 39.46
CA ILE A 850 37.43 -3.99 40.89
C ILE A 850 38.45 -3.23 41.75
N MET A 851 39.66 -2.93 41.24
CA MET A 851 40.65 -2.14 41.95
C MET A 851 40.34 -0.65 42.03
N ASN A 852 39.70 -0.07 40.98
CA ASN A 852 39.34 1.34 40.95
C ASN A 852 38.02 1.65 41.71
N GLY A 853 37.14 0.67 41.91
CA GLY A 853 35.86 0.83 42.63
C GLY A 853 35.99 0.79 44.17
N LYS A 854 37.20 0.57 44.72
CA LYS A 854 37.40 0.52 46.19
C LYS A 854 37.66 1.85 46.86
N ALA A 855 37.52 3.00 46.20
CA ALA A 855 37.81 4.32 46.81
C ALA A 855 36.59 5.06 47.38
N GLU A 856 35.34 4.69 47.07
CA GLU A 856 34.14 5.39 47.59
C GLU A 856 32.98 4.43 47.86
N SER A 857 32.89 3.85 49.02
CA SER A 857 31.71 3.68 49.88
C SER A 857 31.97 2.71 51.03
N LYS A 858 32.20 3.24 52.19
CA LYS A 858 31.99 2.51 53.46
C LYS A 858 30.53 2.61 53.81
N SER A 859 29.76 1.51 53.72
CA SER A 859 28.76 1.11 54.74
C SER A 859 28.16 -0.26 54.42
N GLU A 860 28.39 -1.19 55.29
CA GLU A 860 27.51 -2.24 55.79
C GLU A 860 26.69 -3.12 54.81
N LYS A 861 27.37 -3.84 53.89
CA LYS A 861 26.84 -5.09 53.30
C LYS A 861 27.95 -5.88 52.54
N ALA A 862 29.22 -5.57 52.78
CA ALA A 862 30.37 -6.11 52.03
C ALA A 862 30.96 -7.41 52.60
N GLU A 863 30.38 -8.00 53.64
CA GLU A 863 30.98 -9.23 54.24
C GLU A 863 30.66 -10.53 53.52
N ASN A 864 29.53 -10.63 52.80
CA ASN A 864 29.16 -11.87 52.11
C ASN A 864 29.68 -11.99 50.67
N ALA A 865 29.85 -10.90 49.93
CA ALA A 865 30.34 -10.93 48.53
C ALA A 865 31.88 -11.14 48.47
N GLY A 866 32.62 -10.66 49.48
CA GLY A 866 34.07 -10.86 49.59
C GLY A 866 34.47 -12.32 49.89
N GLN A 867 33.62 -13.07 50.57
CA GLN A 867 33.86 -14.48 50.86
C GLN A 867 33.67 -15.38 49.65
N LEU A 868 32.69 -15.13 48.80
CA LEU A 868 32.46 -15.89 47.55
C LEU A 868 33.57 -15.68 46.51
N SER A 869 34.06 -14.45 46.38
CA SER A 869 35.17 -14.12 45.45
C SER A 869 36.50 -14.73 45.91
N MET A 870 36.80 -14.80 47.24
CA MET A 870 38.02 -15.38 47.77
C MET A 870 37.98 -16.92 47.75
N TYR A 871 36.81 -17.51 47.84
CA TYR A 871 36.57 -18.95 47.71
C TYR A 871 36.80 -19.43 46.26
N ASN A 872 36.28 -18.70 45.28
CA ASN A 872 36.48 -18.99 43.86
C ASN A 872 37.94 -18.81 43.43
N TYR A 873 38.69 -17.86 44.00
CA TYR A 873 40.13 -17.67 43.73
C TYR A 873 40.95 -18.84 44.27
N LYS A 874 40.65 -19.31 45.51
CA LYS A 874 41.31 -20.49 46.10
C LYS A 874 41.01 -21.76 45.30
N LEU A 875 39.76 -21.92 44.77
CA LEU A 875 39.37 -23.05 43.88
C LEU A 875 40.15 -23.03 42.56
N ALA A 876 40.31 -21.88 41.93
CA ALA A 876 41.06 -21.74 40.69
C ALA A 876 42.54 -22.02 40.83
N GLU A 877 43.14 -21.61 41.99
CA GLU A 877 44.55 -21.93 42.35
C GLU A 877 44.77 -23.44 42.60
N ILE A 878 43.80 -24.08 43.26
CA ILE A 878 43.81 -25.53 43.50
C ILE A 878 43.66 -26.31 42.20
N ALA A 879 42.76 -25.88 41.32
CA ALA A 879 42.54 -26.48 40.00
C ALA A 879 43.83 -26.40 39.15
N SER A 880 44.50 -25.26 39.12
CA SER A 880 45.76 -25.05 38.39
C SER A 880 46.91 -25.88 38.94
N GLU A 881 46.99 -26.10 40.28
CA GLU A 881 47.98 -26.99 40.89
C GLU A 881 47.66 -28.46 40.57
N LEU A 882 46.42 -28.86 40.53
CA LEU A 882 45.94 -30.21 40.16
C LEU A 882 46.29 -30.56 38.72
N ASP A 883 46.05 -29.61 37.75
CA ASP A 883 46.38 -29.78 36.32
C ASP A 883 47.93 -29.97 36.10
N GLY A 884 48.77 -29.44 37.00
CA GLY A 884 50.20 -29.61 36.94
C GLY A 884 50.72 -30.93 37.52
N VAL A 885 49.85 -31.78 38.08
CA VAL A 885 50.26 -33.05 38.74
C VAL A 885 50.16 -34.21 37.72
N HIS A 886 51.33 -34.76 37.37
CA HIS A 886 51.42 -35.97 36.53
C HIS A 886 51.24 -37.23 37.36
N LEU A 887 50.04 -37.83 37.36
CA LEU A 887 49.70 -39.01 38.22
C LEU A 887 50.61 -40.23 38.01
N ASP A 888 51.17 -40.39 36.82
CA ASP A 888 52.00 -41.49 36.44
C ASP A 888 53.47 -41.38 37.04
N SER A 889 53.85 -40.25 37.64
CA SER A 889 55.18 -39.92 38.09
C SER A 889 55.31 -39.66 39.62
N ILE A 890 54.23 -39.73 40.39
CA ILE A 890 54.14 -39.41 41.78
C ILE A 890 53.96 -40.64 42.63
N THR A 891 54.63 -40.70 43.80
CA THR A 891 54.47 -41.78 44.80
C THR A 891 53.16 -41.54 45.60
N PRO A 892 52.57 -42.62 46.20
CA PRO A 892 51.36 -42.50 47.04
C PRO A 892 51.52 -41.50 48.21
N ILE A 893 52.72 -41.34 48.77
CA ILE A 893 53.00 -40.39 49.86
C ILE A 893 53.02 -38.96 49.36
N GLU A 894 53.52 -38.68 48.13
CA GLU A 894 53.51 -37.36 47.51
C GLU A 894 52.07 -37.00 47.12
N ALA A 895 51.23 -37.90 46.58
CA ALA A 895 49.87 -37.69 46.35
C ALA A 895 49.04 -37.28 47.58
N LEU A 896 49.27 -37.94 48.70
CA LEU A 896 48.73 -37.64 50.05
C LEU A 896 49.14 -36.25 50.53
N ASN A 897 50.40 -35.88 50.33
CA ASN A 897 50.88 -34.54 50.69
C ASN A 897 50.30 -33.43 49.84
N ILE A 898 50.12 -33.65 48.52
CA ILE A 898 49.44 -32.71 47.61
C ILE A 898 47.95 -32.53 47.98
N LEU A 899 47.24 -33.63 48.27
CA LEU A 899 45.86 -33.58 48.76
C LEU A 899 45.73 -32.86 50.10
N GLN A 900 46.65 -33.09 51.04
CA GLN A 900 46.69 -32.40 52.34
C GLN A 900 46.91 -30.89 52.16
N LYS A 901 47.85 -30.49 51.27
CA LYS A 901 48.13 -29.10 50.94
C LYS A 901 46.93 -28.40 50.28
N MET A 902 46.25 -29.10 49.41
CA MET A 902 44.98 -28.58 48.77
C MET A 902 43.88 -28.43 49.82
N LYS A 903 43.68 -29.37 50.71
CA LYS A 903 42.74 -29.32 51.81
C LYS A 903 42.99 -28.13 52.76
N ASP A 904 44.26 -27.85 53.04
CA ASP A 904 44.67 -26.76 53.92
C ASP A 904 44.48 -25.37 53.23
N LYS A 905 44.59 -25.31 51.88
CA LYS A 905 44.29 -24.13 51.12
C LYS A 905 42.78 -23.89 51.00
N MET A 906 41.93 -24.92 51.09
CA MET A 906 40.44 -24.79 51.09
C MET A 906 39.86 -24.24 52.38
N LYS A 907 40.65 -24.42 53.56
CA LYS A 907 40.29 -23.79 54.82
C LYS A 907 40.62 -22.29 54.79
#